data_cb236d52d86544d3331f414bc1529359
#
_entry.id   cb236d52d86544d3331f414bc1529359
#
_cell.length_a   1.000
_cell.length_b   1.000
_cell.length_c   1.000
_cell.angle_alpha   90.00
_cell.angle_beta   90.00
_cell.angle_gamma   90.00
#
_symmetry.space_group_name_H-M   'P 1'
#
loop_
_entity.id
_entity.type
_entity.pdbx_description
1 polymer ?
#
loop_
_entity_poly.entity_id
_entity_poly.type
_entity_poly.pdbx_seq_one_letter_code
_entity_poly.pdbx_strand_id
1 'polypeptide(L)'
;MGLTLVTGPANSGRAGEVLGAYRARLEEEPILVVPAFRDVEHTLRELAGDGAVFGTTVLRFAWLFEIVAERCRAAPARRASTVQRELLVEEAVRGAGLRELRASAEQPGFARAAGRLVSELERAMIEPAAFERALDQWAGHGPRRRYAREVASIYRAYRDRLEAAGLVDDDLFAWRAVDALRERPDDFGRTPVLVYGFDDFTPIELDALETLATRVGVDVTVSLPYEAGRPAFRAVSGLLERLRGLADRHVELPAISDWYAPESKAALHHLERRLYEGSDEKLDPGAAVRLLTAGGERSEVELVASEVLKLLRAGTSPGDVAVVFRDPRRYASLVEQVFGAYGVPFSIDRFVPFGHTALGRGLLALLRCASSNGSAEDLLAYLRTPGVLEMPRIADRLEAEVRQAGVTSAAEARKLWERRRRKLPEIDRLRRASGAELVAELHDRLGELFAGSYRRQATLFATEELEDPRALRAGQQALSGLHALAAADPRIELDHRRVEERLARIEVQLGDGARPDRVQVAAPEAVRARRFEAVFVCGLQEAEFPRPESAEPFLSDDDRRAIAAASGLRLAPRGDRLDRERHLFYVCCSRAERTLALSSRFADEQGAPQVQSFLLDEVRDLFDADRLETVRRSLSDVTWPLDSAPTDAEWERALALARNGREPVRPDGLHDPGVLEELASRTTFSASSLEAFADCPVKWLVDKLMRPVELEPEPEPLVRGTYAHAVLEATYSRLREQTGSAKVTPDSLARAEEILLDVMTEKQPEYRISPKETRFRTAVRKLEFDLLRHLRREADRGGSFEPADLELEFGMPDSELPALDMGEGVSVRGKIDRVDTWNGYALVTDYKSGRKGYPVARWEQDRRMQAALYMLAVEELKGLEPAGGVYMPLADRKGQPRGLLLDEVADELGAGYAKPDRKDAGELRAELDRARERVREIAGRIRTGDIRPCPDTCAWNGGCSYPSICREEG
;
A
#
# COMPACT_ATOMS: atom_id res chain seq x y z
N MET A 1 2.88 21.99 -53.91
CA MET A 1 3.09 22.27 -52.50
C MET A 1 1.71 22.28 -51.87
N GLY A 2 1.48 21.43 -50.87
CA GLY A 2 0.19 21.32 -50.25
C GLY A 2 0.06 20.05 -49.42
N LEU A 3 -1.15 19.68 -48.96
CA LEU A 3 -1.38 18.54 -48.12
C LEU A 3 -1.67 17.28 -48.94
N THR A 4 -0.88 16.25 -48.75
CA THR A 4 -1.13 14.90 -49.28
C THR A 4 -1.69 14.04 -48.14
N LEU A 5 -2.90 13.51 -48.29
CA LEU A 5 -3.54 12.59 -47.37
C LEU A 5 -3.38 11.15 -47.86
N VAL A 6 -2.80 10.28 -47.01
CA VAL A 6 -2.63 8.84 -47.32
C VAL A 6 -3.53 8.04 -46.39
N THR A 7 -4.54 7.37 -46.94
CA THR A 7 -5.47 6.54 -46.16
C THR A 7 -5.40 5.07 -46.59
N GLY A 8 -5.88 4.20 -45.73
CA GLY A 8 -6.00 2.76 -45.92
C GLY A 8 -6.26 2.06 -44.61
N PRO A 9 -6.77 0.82 -44.62
CA PRO A 9 -6.97 0.01 -43.41
C PRO A 9 -5.66 -0.33 -42.71
N ALA A 10 -5.73 -1.12 -41.67
CA ALA A 10 -4.54 -1.74 -41.13
C ALA A 10 -3.86 -2.57 -42.24
N ASN A 11 -2.54 -2.63 -42.21
CA ASN A 11 -1.78 -3.46 -43.15
C ASN A 11 -1.89 -3.08 -44.64
N SER A 12 -2.28 -1.85 -44.97
CA SER A 12 -2.34 -1.35 -46.34
C SER A 12 -0.99 -0.84 -46.89
N GLY A 13 0.10 -0.89 -46.12
CA GLY A 13 1.40 -0.39 -46.58
C GLY A 13 1.62 1.11 -46.39
N ARG A 14 0.77 1.80 -45.61
CA ARG A 14 0.87 3.26 -45.35
C ARG A 14 2.23 3.68 -44.76
N ALA A 15 2.85 2.83 -43.89
CA ALA A 15 4.20 3.08 -43.41
C ALA A 15 5.22 3.16 -44.55
N GLY A 16 5.21 2.17 -45.44
CA GLY A 16 6.09 2.14 -46.60
C GLY A 16 5.94 3.36 -47.51
N GLU A 17 4.70 3.81 -47.72
CA GLU A 17 4.44 5.03 -48.52
C GLU A 17 5.04 6.28 -47.87
N VAL A 18 4.78 6.49 -46.58
CA VAL A 18 5.29 7.68 -45.84
C VAL A 18 6.80 7.62 -45.67
N LEU A 19 7.37 6.49 -45.25
CA LEU A 19 8.81 6.34 -45.05
C LEU A 19 9.59 6.34 -46.37
N GLY A 20 8.97 5.82 -47.44
CA GLY A 20 9.51 5.93 -48.80
C GLY A 20 9.57 7.39 -49.24
N ALA A 21 8.49 8.15 -49.07
CA ALA A 21 8.47 9.58 -49.36
C ALA A 21 9.48 10.37 -48.48
N TYR A 22 9.68 9.99 -47.24
CA TYR A 22 10.68 10.57 -46.35
C TYR A 22 12.11 10.31 -46.82
N ARG A 23 12.44 9.02 -47.15
CA ARG A 23 13.77 8.65 -47.67
C ARG A 23 14.11 9.33 -49.00
N ALA A 24 13.13 9.51 -49.86
CA ALA A 24 13.31 10.17 -51.17
C ALA A 24 13.67 11.68 -51.03
N ARG A 25 13.47 12.27 -49.87
CA ARG A 25 13.66 13.71 -49.61
C ARG A 25 14.70 14.02 -48.53
N LEU A 26 15.57 13.08 -48.20
CA LEU A 26 16.59 13.28 -47.15
C LEU A 26 17.46 14.51 -47.35
N GLU A 27 17.74 14.88 -48.63
CA GLU A 27 18.53 16.10 -48.94
C GLU A 27 17.79 17.40 -48.60
N GLU A 28 16.46 17.36 -48.40
CA GLU A 28 15.63 18.48 -48.00
C GLU A 28 15.49 18.58 -46.45
N GLU A 29 16.18 17.68 -45.72
CA GLU A 29 16.09 17.57 -44.23
C GLU A 29 14.64 17.48 -43.73
N PRO A 30 13.83 16.51 -44.22
CA PRO A 30 12.42 16.42 -43.87
C PRO A 30 12.21 16.15 -42.39
N ILE A 31 11.07 16.62 -41.84
CA ILE A 31 10.63 16.32 -40.49
C ILE A 31 9.57 15.23 -40.52
N LEU A 32 9.80 14.15 -39.78
CA LEU A 32 8.79 13.10 -39.60
C LEU A 32 8.23 13.20 -38.16
N VAL A 33 6.93 13.43 -38.05
CA VAL A 33 6.22 13.53 -36.79
C VAL A 33 5.54 12.21 -36.46
N VAL A 34 5.83 11.67 -35.25
CA VAL A 34 5.25 10.43 -34.73
C VAL A 34 4.65 10.64 -33.36
N PRO A 35 3.72 9.78 -32.87
CA PRO A 35 2.93 10.08 -31.69
C PRO A 35 3.70 10.05 -30.38
N ALA A 36 4.61 9.09 -30.20
CA ALA A 36 5.27 8.86 -28.91
C ALA A 36 6.80 8.76 -29.06
N PHE A 37 7.51 8.94 -27.95
CA PHE A 37 8.98 8.86 -27.94
C PHE A 37 9.49 7.48 -28.39
N ARG A 38 8.80 6.40 -28.01
CA ARG A 38 9.13 5.04 -28.45
C ARG A 38 9.00 4.86 -30.00
N ASP A 39 8.05 5.58 -30.59
CA ASP A 39 7.86 5.55 -32.05
C ASP A 39 9.01 6.29 -32.76
N VAL A 40 9.57 7.33 -32.12
CA VAL A 40 10.79 8.02 -32.63
C VAL A 40 11.95 7.02 -32.72
N GLU A 41 12.25 6.31 -31.63
CA GLU A 41 13.34 5.35 -31.59
C GLU A 41 13.14 4.18 -32.58
N HIS A 42 11.90 3.66 -32.64
CA HIS A 42 11.57 2.57 -33.57
C HIS A 42 11.73 3.03 -35.02
N THR A 43 11.18 4.18 -35.38
CA THR A 43 11.25 4.72 -36.75
C THR A 43 12.67 5.04 -37.16
N LEU A 44 13.50 5.58 -36.24
CA LEU A 44 14.92 5.82 -36.55
C LEU A 44 15.67 4.51 -36.85
N ARG A 45 15.38 3.41 -36.10
CA ARG A 45 15.96 2.10 -36.42
C ARG A 45 15.48 1.56 -37.75
N GLU A 46 14.18 1.68 -38.04
CA GLU A 46 13.62 1.26 -39.33
C GLU A 46 14.21 2.05 -40.53
N LEU A 47 14.41 3.35 -40.35
CA LEU A 47 15.07 4.20 -41.33
C LEU A 47 16.55 3.83 -41.54
N ALA A 48 17.25 3.49 -40.46
CA ALA A 48 18.66 3.10 -40.52
C ALA A 48 18.86 1.71 -41.17
N GLY A 49 17.90 0.79 -40.98
CA GLY A 49 18.08 -0.60 -41.44
C GLY A 49 19.33 -1.21 -40.80
N ASP A 50 20.17 -1.86 -41.63
CA ASP A 50 21.46 -2.41 -41.18
C ASP A 50 22.62 -1.41 -41.26
N GLY A 51 22.35 -0.13 -41.52
CA GLY A 51 23.34 0.92 -41.70
C GLY A 51 23.15 2.13 -40.82
N ALA A 52 23.69 3.28 -41.27
CA ALA A 52 23.52 4.57 -40.65
C ALA A 52 22.85 5.55 -41.62
N VAL A 53 21.90 6.33 -41.16
CA VAL A 53 21.24 7.38 -41.96
C VAL A 53 21.55 8.73 -41.32
N PHE A 54 21.96 9.69 -42.16
CA PHE A 54 22.25 11.06 -41.76
C PHE A 54 21.15 12.02 -42.27
N GLY A 55 20.94 13.13 -41.60
CA GLY A 55 19.94 14.13 -41.97
C GLY A 55 18.51 13.74 -41.59
N THR A 56 18.33 12.77 -40.70
CA THR A 56 17.00 12.36 -40.25
C THR A 56 16.52 13.18 -39.06
N THR A 57 15.31 13.73 -39.16
CA THR A 57 14.61 14.40 -38.07
C THR A 57 13.28 13.70 -37.81
N VAL A 58 13.26 12.85 -36.79
CA VAL A 58 12.05 12.14 -36.34
C VAL A 58 11.70 12.66 -34.93
N LEU A 59 10.48 13.15 -34.74
CA LEU A 59 10.09 13.84 -33.52
C LEU A 59 8.58 13.75 -33.22
N ARG A 60 8.16 14.27 -32.06
CA ARG A 60 6.74 14.42 -31.66
C ARG A 60 6.27 15.84 -31.91
N PHE A 61 4.94 16.06 -31.94
CA PHE A 61 4.38 17.42 -32.09
C PHE A 61 4.95 18.44 -31.09
N ALA A 62 5.18 18.06 -29.84
CA ALA A 62 5.77 18.97 -28.85
C ALA A 62 7.13 19.54 -29.31
N TRP A 63 7.95 18.73 -29.97
CA TRP A 63 9.23 19.19 -30.54
C TRP A 63 9.07 19.94 -31.87
N LEU A 64 8.03 19.59 -32.64
CA LEU A 64 7.69 20.39 -33.82
C LEU A 64 7.34 21.83 -33.41
N PHE A 65 6.55 22.00 -32.34
CA PHE A 65 6.24 23.35 -31.84
C PHE A 65 7.48 24.10 -31.33
N GLU A 66 8.49 23.41 -30.77
CA GLU A 66 9.77 24.02 -30.40
C GLU A 66 10.52 24.52 -31.64
N ILE A 67 10.62 23.69 -32.67
CA ILE A 67 11.24 24.07 -33.95
C ILE A 67 10.50 25.24 -34.58
N VAL A 68 9.18 25.22 -34.59
CA VAL A 68 8.36 26.34 -35.07
C VAL A 68 8.62 27.61 -34.29
N ALA A 69 8.59 27.54 -32.97
CA ALA A 69 8.83 28.68 -32.08
C ALA A 69 10.23 29.28 -32.28
N GLU A 70 11.25 28.43 -32.45
CA GLU A 70 12.63 28.88 -32.70
C GLU A 70 12.76 29.51 -34.07
N ARG A 71 12.36 28.83 -35.13
CA ARG A 71 12.48 29.33 -36.53
C ARG A 71 11.66 30.60 -36.72
N CYS A 72 10.41 30.63 -36.24
CA CYS A 72 9.52 31.80 -36.40
C CYS A 72 9.71 32.85 -35.31
N ARG A 73 10.75 32.75 -34.50
CA ARG A 73 11.13 33.71 -33.45
C ARG A 73 9.96 34.06 -32.54
N ALA A 74 9.23 33.06 -32.05
CA ALA A 74 8.22 33.27 -31.02
C ALA A 74 8.84 33.93 -29.78
N ALA A 75 8.03 34.69 -29.05
CA ALA A 75 8.51 35.37 -27.84
C ALA A 75 9.04 34.34 -26.82
N PRO A 76 10.25 34.53 -26.25
CA PRO A 76 10.79 33.64 -25.25
C PRO A 76 9.82 33.45 -24.08
N ALA A 77 9.54 32.22 -23.69
CA ALA A 77 8.63 31.91 -22.60
C ALA A 77 9.21 30.84 -21.68
N ARG A 78 9.06 31.04 -20.37
CA ARG A 78 9.40 30.01 -19.38
C ARG A 78 8.22 29.03 -19.28
N ARG A 79 8.48 27.75 -19.44
CA ARG A 79 7.45 26.71 -19.30
C ARG A 79 7.16 26.40 -17.85
N ALA A 80 5.91 26.30 -17.52
CA ALA A 80 5.44 25.80 -16.23
C ALA A 80 5.68 24.30 -16.14
N SER A 81 6.30 23.85 -15.05
CA SER A 81 6.35 22.43 -14.73
C SER A 81 4.96 21.90 -14.39
N THR A 82 4.77 20.56 -14.46
CA THR A 82 3.50 19.91 -14.08
C THR A 82 3.05 20.33 -12.68
N VAL A 83 3.97 20.39 -11.71
CA VAL A 83 3.66 20.79 -10.32
C VAL A 83 3.25 22.25 -10.23
N GLN A 84 3.91 23.14 -10.98
CA GLN A 84 3.53 24.57 -11.04
C GLN A 84 2.15 24.74 -11.66
N ARG A 85 1.88 24.06 -12.77
CA ARG A 85 0.60 24.10 -13.46
C ARG A 85 -0.55 23.62 -12.57
N GLU A 86 -0.38 22.48 -11.90
CA GLU A 86 -1.38 21.96 -10.96
C GLU A 86 -1.66 22.95 -9.82
N LEU A 87 -0.62 23.55 -9.25
CA LEU A 87 -0.76 24.53 -8.18
C LEU A 87 -1.47 25.79 -8.67
N LEU A 88 -1.14 26.28 -9.87
CA LEU A 88 -1.80 27.45 -10.48
C LEU A 88 -3.28 27.19 -10.77
N VAL A 89 -3.64 25.98 -11.21
CA VAL A 89 -5.06 25.59 -11.38
C VAL A 89 -5.80 25.61 -10.04
N GLU A 90 -5.21 25.06 -8.98
CA GLU A 90 -5.85 25.09 -7.65
C GLU A 90 -6.00 26.52 -7.13
N GLU A 91 -4.98 27.36 -7.31
CA GLU A 91 -5.07 28.75 -6.94
C GLU A 91 -6.11 29.52 -7.77
N ALA A 92 -6.27 29.17 -9.05
CA ALA A 92 -7.32 29.71 -9.90
C ALA A 92 -8.71 29.32 -9.38
N VAL A 93 -8.92 28.04 -9.07
CA VAL A 93 -10.19 27.55 -8.48
C VAL A 93 -10.50 28.26 -7.16
N ARG A 94 -9.50 28.40 -6.30
CA ARG A 94 -9.65 29.10 -5.00
C ARG A 94 -9.96 30.57 -5.15
N GLY A 95 -9.35 31.25 -6.14
CA GLY A 95 -9.50 32.68 -6.40
C GLY A 95 -10.72 33.05 -7.26
N ALA A 96 -11.39 32.08 -7.89
CA ALA A 96 -12.50 32.33 -8.82
C ALA A 96 -13.82 32.78 -8.16
N GLY A 97 -13.90 32.86 -6.84
CA GLY A 97 -15.07 33.36 -6.10
C GLY A 97 -16.33 32.49 -6.27
N LEU A 98 -16.16 31.19 -6.31
CA LEU A 98 -17.19 30.20 -6.58
C LEU A 98 -18.29 30.19 -5.49
N ARG A 99 -19.57 30.16 -5.92
CA ARG A 99 -20.77 30.06 -5.06
C ARG A 99 -21.57 28.81 -5.38
N GLU A 100 -21.98 28.64 -6.64
CA GLU A 100 -22.71 27.46 -7.12
C GLU A 100 -21.80 26.22 -7.12
N LEU A 101 -20.54 26.36 -7.52
CA LEU A 101 -19.52 25.30 -7.57
C LEU A 101 -18.73 25.11 -6.28
N ARG A 102 -19.01 25.86 -5.21
CA ARG A 102 -18.24 25.86 -3.97
C ARG A 102 -18.08 24.47 -3.36
N ALA A 103 -19.20 23.76 -3.18
CA ALA A 103 -19.20 22.42 -2.60
C ALA A 103 -18.44 21.40 -3.47
N SER A 104 -18.51 21.54 -4.80
CA SER A 104 -17.75 20.73 -5.74
C SER A 104 -16.28 21.07 -5.72
N ALA A 105 -15.92 22.34 -5.56
CA ALA A 105 -14.54 22.80 -5.52
C ALA A 105 -13.76 22.28 -4.30
N GLU A 106 -14.44 21.88 -3.23
CA GLU A 106 -13.85 21.24 -2.05
C GLU A 106 -13.51 19.75 -2.29
N GLN A 107 -13.98 19.16 -3.39
CA GLN A 107 -13.71 17.76 -3.71
C GLN A 107 -12.31 17.58 -4.33
N PRO A 108 -11.56 16.51 -3.95
CA PRO A 108 -10.18 16.32 -4.39
C PRO A 108 -9.95 16.24 -5.91
N GLY A 109 -11.00 15.89 -6.68
CA GLY A 109 -10.93 15.75 -8.14
C GLY A 109 -11.23 17.02 -8.93
N PHE A 110 -11.78 18.06 -8.29
CA PHE A 110 -12.31 19.24 -8.97
C PHE A 110 -11.21 20.05 -9.70
N ALA A 111 -10.12 20.34 -9.02
CA ALA A 111 -9.01 21.09 -9.63
C ALA A 111 -8.42 20.34 -10.83
N ARG A 112 -8.32 19.00 -10.76
CA ARG A 112 -7.87 18.19 -11.89
C ARG A 112 -8.83 18.25 -13.07
N ALA A 113 -10.13 18.23 -12.80
CA ALA A 113 -11.15 18.40 -13.83
C ALA A 113 -11.10 19.81 -14.46
N ALA A 114 -10.94 20.85 -13.65
CA ALA A 114 -10.73 22.22 -14.12
C ALA A 114 -9.47 22.33 -15.01
N GLY A 115 -8.36 21.72 -14.60
CA GLY A 115 -7.14 21.68 -15.41
C GLY A 115 -7.33 20.98 -16.76
N ARG A 116 -8.16 19.93 -16.85
CA ARG A 116 -8.52 19.30 -18.14
C ARG A 116 -9.35 20.25 -19.03
N LEU A 117 -10.33 20.95 -18.48
CA LEU A 117 -11.09 21.94 -19.22
C LEU A 117 -10.19 23.06 -19.74
N VAL A 118 -9.28 23.57 -18.93
CA VAL A 118 -8.30 24.59 -19.33
C VAL A 118 -7.46 24.10 -20.51
N SER A 119 -6.86 22.89 -20.42
CA SER A 119 -6.12 22.29 -21.54
C SER A 119 -6.95 22.17 -22.81
N GLU A 120 -8.21 21.76 -22.70
CA GLU A 120 -9.10 21.66 -23.84
C GLU A 120 -9.32 23.01 -24.52
N LEU A 121 -9.55 24.06 -23.73
CA LEU A 121 -9.75 25.42 -24.23
C LEU A 121 -8.48 25.99 -24.89
N GLU A 122 -7.32 25.78 -24.29
CA GLU A 122 -6.04 26.22 -24.86
C GLU A 122 -5.68 25.48 -26.14
N ARG A 123 -5.88 24.16 -26.19
CA ARG A 123 -5.72 23.36 -27.41
C ARG A 123 -6.68 23.74 -28.51
N ALA A 124 -7.84 24.24 -28.15
CA ALA A 124 -8.80 24.81 -29.10
C ALA A 124 -8.52 26.28 -29.44
N MET A 125 -7.46 26.87 -28.90
CA MET A 125 -7.04 28.28 -29.09
C MET A 125 -8.16 29.26 -28.75
N ILE A 126 -8.91 29.00 -27.68
CA ILE A 126 -10.04 29.83 -27.25
C ILE A 126 -9.59 30.76 -26.14
N GLU A 127 -9.57 32.06 -26.40
CA GLU A 127 -9.27 33.07 -25.40
C GLU A 127 -10.32 33.09 -24.26
N PRO A 128 -9.91 33.39 -23.00
CA PRO A 128 -10.82 33.46 -21.86
C PRO A 128 -12.02 34.37 -22.08
N ALA A 129 -11.82 35.52 -22.70
CA ALA A 129 -12.89 36.47 -23.01
C ALA A 129 -13.87 35.94 -24.08
N ALA A 130 -13.40 35.17 -25.04
CA ALA A 130 -14.26 34.54 -26.05
C ALA A 130 -15.10 33.41 -25.41
N PHE A 131 -14.51 32.62 -24.55
CA PHE A 131 -15.20 31.57 -23.80
C PHE A 131 -16.30 32.16 -22.90
N GLU A 132 -15.99 33.21 -22.15
CA GLU A 132 -16.95 33.86 -21.28
C GLU A 132 -18.14 34.40 -22.07
N ARG A 133 -17.92 35.10 -23.20
CA ARG A 133 -19.00 35.58 -24.07
C ARG A 133 -19.87 34.46 -24.59
N ALA A 134 -19.25 33.34 -24.98
CA ALA A 134 -20.00 32.18 -25.48
C ALA A 134 -20.86 31.56 -24.39
N LEU A 135 -20.34 31.44 -23.18
CA LEU A 135 -21.09 30.91 -22.06
C LEU A 135 -22.21 31.88 -21.60
N ASP A 136 -22.00 33.20 -21.61
CA ASP A 136 -23.06 34.17 -21.30
C ASP A 136 -24.22 34.11 -22.33
N GLN A 137 -23.90 33.93 -23.64
CA GLN A 137 -24.94 33.78 -24.69
C GLN A 137 -25.72 32.47 -24.51
N TRP A 138 -25.03 31.36 -24.21
CA TRP A 138 -25.70 30.08 -23.97
C TRP A 138 -26.56 30.05 -22.71
N ALA A 139 -26.07 30.64 -21.61
CA ALA A 139 -26.72 30.54 -20.32
C ALA A 139 -28.00 31.38 -20.19
N GLY A 140 -28.13 32.44 -20.95
CA GLY A 140 -29.26 33.36 -20.84
C GLY A 140 -29.40 34.00 -19.44
N HIS A 141 -30.61 33.93 -18.85
CA HIS A 141 -30.87 34.48 -17.53
C HIS A 141 -31.18 33.36 -16.51
N GLY A 142 -30.77 33.53 -15.24
CA GLY A 142 -31.12 32.60 -14.17
C GLY A 142 -29.93 31.83 -13.55
N PRO A 143 -30.14 30.68 -12.90
CA PRO A 143 -29.13 29.91 -12.20
C PRO A 143 -28.01 29.42 -13.12
N ARG A 144 -28.32 29.01 -14.35
CA ARG A 144 -27.37 28.59 -15.36
C ARG A 144 -26.34 29.68 -15.66
N ARG A 145 -26.73 30.96 -15.61
CA ARG A 145 -25.83 32.09 -15.86
C ARG A 145 -24.74 32.22 -14.78
N ARG A 146 -25.08 31.95 -13.51
CA ARG A 146 -24.12 31.97 -12.43
C ARG A 146 -23.11 30.84 -12.61
N TYR A 147 -23.58 29.63 -12.86
CA TYR A 147 -22.75 28.50 -13.19
C TYR A 147 -21.77 28.78 -14.35
N ALA A 148 -22.28 29.27 -15.47
CA ALA A 148 -21.50 29.60 -16.66
C ALA A 148 -20.37 30.60 -16.34
N ARG A 149 -20.70 31.66 -15.59
CA ARG A 149 -19.70 32.67 -15.17
C ARG A 149 -18.66 32.09 -14.24
N GLU A 150 -19.02 31.22 -13.31
CA GLU A 150 -18.08 30.58 -12.43
C GLU A 150 -17.11 29.64 -13.20
N VAL A 151 -17.62 28.89 -14.18
CA VAL A 151 -16.75 28.08 -15.06
C VAL A 151 -15.80 28.97 -15.87
N ALA A 152 -16.29 30.05 -16.46
CA ALA A 152 -15.46 30.99 -17.20
C ALA A 152 -14.41 31.67 -16.30
N SER A 153 -14.80 32.01 -15.05
CA SER A 153 -13.89 32.66 -14.09
C SER A 153 -12.70 31.80 -13.70
N ILE A 154 -12.86 30.47 -13.64
CA ILE A 154 -11.75 29.56 -13.39
C ILE A 154 -10.69 29.67 -14.49
N TYR A 155 -11.08 29.63 -15.75
CA TYR A 155 -10.16 29.72 -16.88
C TYR A 155 -9.45 31.08 -16.93
N ARG A 156 -10.20 32.18 -16.75
CA ARG A 156 -9.63 33.51 -16.68
C ARG A 156 -8.60 33.61 -15.53
N ALA A 157 -8.99 33.21 -14.32
CA ALA A 157 -8.12 33.26 -13.15
C ALA A 157 -6.83 32.43 -13.36
N TYR A 158 -6.90 31.30 -14.05
CA TYR A 158 -5.72 30.52 -14.41
C TYR A 158 -4.79 31.27 -15.34
N ARG A 159 -5.31 31.84 -16.43
CA ARG A 159 -4.52 32.60 -17.40
C ARG A 159 -3.87 33.83 -16.77
N ASP A 160 -4.61 34.58 -15.93
CA ASP A 160 -4.10 35.75 -15.21
C ASP A 160 -2.93 35.36 -14.26
N ARG A 161 -3.05 34.22 -13.58
CA ARG A 161 -2.00 33.73 -12.68
C ARG A 161 -0.76 33.25 -13.44
N LEU A 162 -0.97 32.56 -14.55
CA LEU A 162 0.11 32.09 -15.41
C LEU A 162 0.92 33.27 -15.95
N GLU A 163 0.22 34.33 -16.41
CA GLU A 163 0.84 35.57 -16.89
C GLU A 163 1.56 36.34 -15.77
N ALA A 164 0.93 36.48 -14.60
CA ALA A 164 1.56 37.13 -13.44
C ALA A 164 2.83 36.41 -12.97
N ALA A 165 2.90 35.08 -13.14
CA ALA A 165 4.10 34.28 -12.84
C ALA A 165 5.16 34.36 -13.97
N GLY A 166 4.86 34.97 -15.10
CA GLY A 166 5.73 35.00 -16.28
C GLY A 166 5.95 33.61 -16.90
N LEU A 167 4.92 32.74 -16.82
CA LEU A 167 4.97 31.37 -17.28
C LEU A 167 4.00 31.14 -18.45
N VAL A 168 4.27 30.05 -19.20
CA VAL A 168 3.33 29.46 -20.14
C VAL A 168 3.28 27.96 -19.86
N ASP A 169 2.12 27.32 -20.01
CA ASP A 169 2.07 25.85 -20.04
C ASP A 169 2.32 25.32 -21.45
N ASP A 170 2.34 24.01 -21.61
CA ASP A 170 2.68 23.39 -22.88
C ASP A 170 1.62 23.66 -23.95
N ASP A 171 0.34 23.73 -23.59
CA ASP A 171 -0.76 24.00 -24.53
C ASP A 171 -0.72 25.46 -25.03
N LEU A 172 -0.51 26.40 -24.14
CA LEU A 172 -0.34 27.82 -24.49
C LEU A 172 0.95 28.08 -25.27
N PHE A 173 2.02 27.34 -24.96
CA PHE A 173 3.27 27.42 -25.73
C PHE A 173 3.06 26.97 -27.18
N ALA A 174 2.40 25.84 -27.37
CA ALA A 174 2.06 25.33 -28.70
C ALA A 174 1.20 26.35 -29.46
N TRP A 175 0.20 26.94 -28.81
CA TRP A 175 -0.62 27.98 -29.40
C TRP A 175 0.20 29.19 -29.88
N ARG A 176 1.08 29.73 -29.01
CA ARG A 176 1.97 30.84 -29.36
C ARG A 176 2.94 30.51 -30.51
N ALA A 177 3.39 29.25 -30.58
CA ALA A 177 4.23 28.78 -31.69
C ALA A 177 3.47 28.83 -33.01
N VAL A 178 2.19 28.36 -33.02
CA VAL A 178 1.35 28.40 -34.22
C VAL A 178 1.01 29.82 -34.63
N ASP A 179 0.76 30.72 -33.69
CA ASP A 179 0.55 32.14 -33.99
C ASP A 179 1.80 32.79 -34.59
N ALA A 180 3.00 32.47 -34.05
CA ALA A 180 4.24 32.95 -34.64
C ALA A 180 4.48 32.40 -36.07
N LEU A 181 4.07 31.15 -36.33
CA LEU A 181 4.09 30.56 -37.65
C LEU A 181 3.19 31.28 -38.63
N ARG A 182 2.00 31.70 -38.22
CA ARG A 182 1.07 32.49 -39.00
C ARG A 182 1.57 33.90 -39.29
N GLU A 183 2.24 34.50 -38.33
CA GLU A 183 2.82 35.87 -38.48
C GLU A 183 4.06 35.89 -39.37
N ARG A 184 4.87 34.81 -39.35
CA ARG A 184 6.17 34.73 -40.01
C ARG A 184 6.32 33.39 -40.75
N PRO A 185 5.47 33.09 -41.73
CA PRO A 185 5.47 31.81 -42.43
C PRO A 185 6.76 31.53 -43.20
N ASP A 186 7.40 32.59 -43.76
CA ASP A 186 8.64 32.46 -44.54
C ASP A 186 9.84 32.04 -43.67
N ASP A 187 9.82 32.36 -42.38
CA ASP A 187 10.92 32.05 -41.46
C ASP A 187 11.01 30.53 -41.16
N PHE A 188 9.95 29.77 -41.35
CA PHE A 188 9.96 28.31 -41.19
C PHE A 188 10.81 27.63 -42.30
N GLY A 189 10.84 28.19 -43.47
CA GLY A 189 11.58 27.64 -44.60
C GLY A 189 10.73 26.66 -45.45
N ARG A 190 11.39 25.78 -46.24
CA ARG A 190 10.73 24.84 -47.17
C ARG A 190 10.82 23.38 -46.72
N THR A 191 11.13 23.12 -45.48
CA THR A 191 11.29 21.77 -44.90
C THR A 191 9.98 20.98 -45.02
N PRO A 192 9.96 19.81 -45.70
CA PRO A 192 8.77 18.98 -45.79
C PRO A 192 8.42 18.36 -44.44
N VAL A 193 7.12 18.22 -44.14
CA VAL A 193 6.63 17.63 -42.89
C VAL A 193 5.79 16.41 -43.17
N LEU A 194 6.17 15.26 -42.63
CA LEU A 194 5.43 14.00 -42.76
C LEU A 194 4.91 13.59 -41.41
N VAL A 195 3.72 13.02 -41.37
CA VAL A 195 3.02 12.65 -40.12
C VAL A 195 2.54 11.20 -40.24
N TYR A 196 2.98 10.34 -39.31
CA TYR A 196 2.68 8.91 -39.34
C TYR A 196 2.32 8.37 -37.95
N GLY A 197 1.40 7.41 -37.92
CA GLY A 197 1.04 6.68 -36.68
C GLY A 197 -0.05 7.32 -35.85
N PHE A 198 -0.68 8.38 -36.33
CA PHE A 198 -1.80 9.05 -35.68
C PHE A 198 -3.15 8.50 -36.12
N ASP A 199 -4.10 8.49 -35.24
CA ASP A 199 -5.52 8.18 -35.43
C ASP A 199 -6.43 9.31 -34.94
N ASP A 200 -5.86 10.31 -34.25
CA ASP A 200 -6.51 11.51 -33.75
C ASP A 200 -5.50 12.66 -33.68
N PHE A 201 -5.99 13.90 -33.82
CA PHE A 201 -5.22 15.12 -33.64
C PHE A 201 -5.96 16.10 -32.74
N THR A 202 -5.25 16.80 -31.92
CA THR A 202 -5.80 17.96 -31.20
C THR A 202 -6.10 19.10 -32.18
N PRO A 203 -7.03 20.03 -31.85
CA PRO A 203 -7.30 21.17 -32.71
C PRO A 203 -6.06 21.99 -33.09
N ILE A 204 -5.14 22.17 -32.15
CA ILE A 204 -3.91 22.93 -32.39
C ILE A 204 -2.92 22.20 -33.32
N GLU A 205 -2.86 20.86 -33.24
CA GLU A 205 -2.03 20.05 -34.15
C GLU A 205 -2.58 20.12 -35.57
N LEU A 206 -3.90 20.03 -35.75
CA LEU A 206 -4.55 20.19 -37.04
C LEU A 206 -4.31 21.58 -37.61
N ASP A 207 -4.43 22.59 -36.80
CA ASP A 207 -4.24 23.97 -37.20
C ASP A 207 -2.76 24.25 -37.60
N ALA A 208 -1.81 23.63 -36.91
CA ALA A 208 -0.40 23.65 -37.29
C ALA A 208 -0.18 23.02 -38.70
N LEU A 209 -0.78 21.84 -38.95
CA LEU A 209 -0.68 21.17 -40.23
C LEU A 209 -1.34 21.98 -41.35
N GLU A 210 -2.52 22.53 -41.14
CA GLU A 210 -3.19 23.46 -42.01
C GLU A 210 -2.33 24.68 -42.33
N THR A 211 -1.77 25.32 -41.30
CA THR A 211 -0.93 26.52 -41.46
C THR A 211 0.33 26.21 -42.22
N LEU A 212 0.99 25.06 -41.95
CA LEU A 212 2.17 24.60 -42.71
C LEU A 212 1.86 24.37 -44.19
N ALA A 213 0.76 23.68 -44.48
CA ALA A 213 0.37 23.38 -45.87
C ALA A 213 -0.11 24.61 -46.63
N THR A 214 -0.93 25.47 -46.04
CA THR A 214 -1.64 26.55 -46.76
C THR A 214 -0.92 27.89 -46.68
N ARG A 215 -0.36 28.29 -45.55
CA ARG A 215 0.29 29.57 -45.36
C ARG A 215 1.79 29.55 -45.61
N VAL A 216 2.47 28.56 -45.03
CA VAL A 216 3.89 28.36 -45.27
C VAL A 216 4.12 27.76 -46.67
N GLY A 217 3.21 26.92 -47.13
CA GLY A 217 3.28 26.33 -48.46
C GLY A 217 4.32 25.22 -48.57
N VAL A 218 4.62 24.52 -47.45
CA VAL A 218 5.49 23.32 -47.51
C VAL A 218 4.66 22.07 -47.85
N ASP A 219 5.33 21.05 -48.32
CA ASP A 219 4.70 19.75 -48.55
C ASP A 219 4.42 19.05 -47.22
N VAL A 220 3.18 18.84 -46.90
CA VAL A 220 2.71 18.11 -45.71
C VAL A 220 2.10 16.78 -46.13
N THR A 221 2.61 15.66 -45.64
CA THR A 221 2.02 14.33 -45.87
C THR A 221 1.47 13.77 -44.57
N VAL A 222 0.17 13.47 -44.50
CA VAL A 222 -0.51 12.92 -43.33
C VAL A 222 -1.01 11.52 -43.65
N SER A 223 -0.60 10.55 -42.81
CA SER A 223 -1.12 9.18 -42.91
C SER A 223 -2.23 8.97 -41.86
N LEU A 224 -3.39 8.47 -42.27
CA LEU A 224 -4.54 8.19 -41.41
C LEU A 224 -5.06 6.78 -41.62
N PRO A 225 -5.28 5.94 -40.59
CA PRO A 225 -5.95 4.66 -40.74
C PRO A 225 -7.43 4.88 -41.01
N TYR A 226 -7.86 4.56 -42.24
CA TYR A 226 -9.26 4.69 -42.59
C TYR A 226 -9.62 3.84 -43.80
N GLU A 227 -10.81 3.27 -43.76
CA GLU A 227 -11.48 2.64 -44.91
C GLU A 227 -12.97 2.96 -44.85
N ALA A 228 -13.53 3.39 -45.97
CA ALA A 228 -14.92 3.85 -46.03
C ALA A 228 -15.93 2.72 -45.75
N GLY A 229 -16.97 3.04 -44.96
CA GLY A 229 -18.09 2.13 -44.67
C GLY A 229 -17.85 1.16 -43.53
N ARG A 230 -16.63 1.05 -43.00
CA ARG A 230 -16.31 0.11 -41.92
C ARG A 230 -16.53 0.68 -40.53
N PRO A 231 -17.27 -0.03 -39.64
CA PRO A 231 -17.53 0.40 -38.28
C PRO A 231 -16.28 0.65 -37.44
N ALA A 232 -15.21 -0.11 -37.68
CA ALA A 232 -13.92 0.02 -37.00
C ALA A 232 -13.30 1.43 -37.12
N PHE A 233 -13.67 2.22 -38.13
CA PHE A 233 -13.11 3.54 -38.41
C PHE A 233 -14.08 4.71 -38.13
N ARG A 234 -15.24 4.46 -37.52
CA ARG A 234 -16.21 5.55 -37.21
C ARG A 234 -15.59 6.65 -36.37
N ALA A 235 -14.77 6.30 -35.40
CA ALA A 235 -14.10 7.29 -34.55
C ALA A 235 -13.20 8.24 -35.35
N VAL A 236 -12.68 7.82 -36.47
CA VAL A 236 -11.73 8.57 -37.29
C VAL A 236 -12.41 9.33 -38.44
N SER A 237 -13.71 9.08 -38.70
CA SER A 237 -14.43 9.64 -39.86
C SER A 237 -14.49 11.18 -39.89
N GLY A 238 -14.74 11.81 -38.69
CA GLY A 238 -14.79 13.26 -38.62
C GLY A 238 -13.42 13.93 -38.80
N LEU A 239 -12.34 13.25 -38.45
CA LEU A 239 -10.97 13.71 -38.72
C LEU A 239 -10.66 13.61 -40.23
N LEU A 240 -11.04 12.50 -40.85
CA LEU A 240 -10.91 12.32 -42.30
C LEU A 240 -11.58 13.44 -43.07
N GLU A 241 -12.85 13.77 -42.74
CA GLU A 241 -13.58 14.81 -43.46
C GLU A 241 -12.87 16.15 -43.40
N ARG A 242 -12.31 16.51 -42.24
CA ARG A 242 -11.53 17.74 -42.08
C ARG A 242 -10.24 17.72 -42.90
N LEU A 243 -9.45 16.65 -42.81
CA LEU A 243 -8.22 16.53 -43.57
C LEU A 243 -8.46 16.44 -45.09
N ARG A 244 -9.54 15.77 -45.51
CA ARG A 244 -9.92 15.71 -46.94
C ARG A 244 -10.26 17.08 -47.50
N GLY A 245 -10.88 17.97 -46.68
CA GLY A 245 -11.16 19.34 -47.04
C GLY A 245 -9.91 20.20 -47.26
N LEU A 246 -8.78 19.83 -46.65
CA LEU A 246 -7.50 20.51 -46.72
C LEU A 246 -6.55 19.87 -47.76
N ALA A 247 -6.80 18.63 -48.17
CA ALA A 247 -5.89 17.87 -48.99
C ALA A 247 -5.98 18.22 -50.46
N ASP A 248 -4.86 18.56 -51.09
CA ASP A 248 -4.72 18.71 -52.54
C ASP A 248 -4.65 17.36 -53.26
N ARG A 249 -4.13 16.33 -52.57
CA ARG A 249 -4.01 14.96 -53.06
C ARG A 249 -4.45 13.97 -51.99
N HIS A 250 -5.28 13.00 -52.40
CA HIS A 250 -5.69 11.89 -51.54
C HIS A 250 -5.28 10.57 -52.21
N VAL A 251 -4.51 9.78 -51.42
CA VAL A 251 -4.03 8.44 -51.87
C VAL A 251 -4.74 7.41 -50.98
N GLU A 252 -5.61 6.61 -51.56
CA GLU A 252 -6.29 5.51 -50.91
C GLU A 252 -5.58 4.19 -51.20
N LEU A 253 -5.04 3.56 -50.17
CA LEU A 253 -4.33 2.31 -50.26
C LEU A 253 -5.25 1.12 -50.00
N PRO A 254 -5.24 0.06 -50.80
CA PRO A 254 -6.07 -1.12 -50.60
C PRO A 254 -5.55 -1.95 -49.38
N ALA A 255 -6.43 -2.80 -48.86
CA ALA A 255 -6.01 -3.83 -47.89
C ALA A 255 -5.07 -4.82 -48.59
N ILE A 256 -4.01 -5.21 -47.89
CA ILE A 256 -3.09 -6.26 -48.32
C ILE A 256 -2.90 -7.26 -47.18
N SER A 257 -2.57 -8.50 -47.52
CA SER A 257 -2.44 -9.61 -46.57
C SER A 257 -1.02 -10.18 -46.48
N ASP A 258 -0.05 -9.51 -47.11
CA ASP A 258 1.32 -10.05 -47.26
C ASP A 258 2.16 -9.93 -46.01
N TRP A 259 1.65 -9.20 -45.02
CA TRP A 259 2.31 -8.99 -43.72
C TRP A 259 2.05 -10.11 -42.73
N TYR A 260 1.10 -10.99 -42.97
CA TYR A 260 0.78 -12.10 -42.07
C TYR A 260 1.66 -13.31 -42.41
N ALA A 261 2.08 -14.06 -41.37
CA ALA A 261 2.74 -15.34 -41.55
C ALA A 261 1.85 -16.29 -42.38
N PRO A 262 2.42 -17.08 -43.30
CA PRO A 262 1.62 -17.90 -44.23
C PRO A 262 0.56 -18.78 -43.55
N GLU A 263 0.90 -19.40 -42.44
CA GLU A 263 0.05 -20.29 -41.66
C GLU A 263 -1.09 -19.56 -40.91
N SER A 264 -0.94 -18.26 -40.62
CA SER A 264 -1.90 -17.44 -39.87
C SER A 264 -2.68 -16.47 -40.77
N LYS A 265 -2.25 -16.32 -42.01
CA LYS A 265 -2.76 -15.33 -42.95
C LYS A 265 -4.28 -15.39 -43.11
N ALA A 266 -4.83 -16.59 -43.29
CA ALA A 266 -6.27 -16.75 -43.52
C ALA A 266 -7.08 -16.23 -42.34
N ALA A 267 -6.75 -16.65 -41.11
CA ALA A 267 -7.47 -16.30 -39.90
C ALA A 267 -7.29 -14.81 -39.49
N LEU A 268 -6.04 -14.31 -39.48
CA LEU A 268 -5.77 -12.94 -39.06
C LEU A 268 -6.28 -11.90 -40.07
N HIS A 269 -6.20 -12.21 -41.39
CA HIS A 269 -6.75 -11.33 -42.39
C HIS A 269 -8.28 -11.33 -42.36
N HIS A 270 -8.92 -12.49 -42.17
CA HIS A 270 -10.37 -12.58 -41.98
C HIS A 270 -10.82 -11.75 -40.79
N LEU A 271 -10.17 -11.89 -39.60
CA LEU A 271 -10.47 -11.08 -38.44
C LEU A 271 -10.30 -9.57 -38.76
N GLU A 272 -9.18 -9.16 -39.31
CA GLU A 272 -8.93 -7.77 -39.68
C GLU A 272 -10.03 -7.22 -40.58
N ARG A 273 -10.50 -8.03 -41.58
CA ARG A 273 -11.49 -7.60 -42.57
C ARG A 273 -12.93 -7.63 -42.06
N ARG A 274 -13.28 -8.51 -41.09
CA ARG A 274 -14.67 -8.77 -40.69
C ARG A 274 -15.03 -8.30 -39.27
N LEU A 275 -14.06 -7.84 -38.50
CA LEU A 275 -14.34 -7.35 -37.14
C LEU A 275 -15.37 -6.22 -37.16
N TYR A 276 -16.47 -6.37 -36.44
CA TYR A 276 -17.67 -5.50 -36.34
C TYR A 276 -18.58 -5.49 -37.59
N GLU A 277 -18.32 -6.29 -38.58
CA GLU A 277 -19.16 -6.33 -39.79
C GLU A 277 -20.11 -7.51 -39.84
N GLY A 278 -19.89 -8.47 -38.96
CA GLY A 278 -20.53 -9.78 -39.00
C GLY A 278 -20.05 -10.62 -40.18
N SER A 279 -20.11 -11.92 -40.06
CA SER A 279 -19.79 -12.84 -41.13
C SER A 279 -20.61 -14.11 -41.00
N ASP A 280 -21.26 -14.53 -42.11
CA ASP A 280 -21.88 -15.86 -42.18
C ASP A 280 -20.82 -16.96 -42.36
N GLU A 281 -19.62 -16.59 -42.82
CA GLU A 281 -18.47 -17.48 -42.97
C GLU A 281 -17.65 -17.51 -41.69
N LYS A 282 -17.58 -18.68 -41.04
CA LYS A 282 -16.76 -18.96 -39.87
C LYS A 282 -15.53 -19.75 -40.31
N LEU A 283 -14.36 -19.25 -39.99
CA LEU A 283 -13.11 -19.91 -40.32
C LEU A 283 -12.55 -20.71 -39.15
N ASP A 284 -11.72 -21.69 -39.44
CA ASP A 284 -10.85 -22.33 -38.45
C ASP A 284 -9.72 -21.34 -38.08
N PRO A 285 -9.63 -20.89 -36.83
CA PRO A 285 -8.58 -19.95 -36.40
C PRO A 285 -7.19 -20.59 -36.35
N GLY A 286 -7.11 -21.94 -36.28
CA GLY A 286 -5.87 -22.67 -36.07
C GLY A 286 -5.16 -22.19 -34.81
N ALA A 287 -3.84 -22.05 -34.86
CA ALA A 287 -3.03 -21.48 -33.79
C ALA A 287 -2.92 -19.95 -33.86
N ALA A 288 -3.54 -19.31 -34.88
CA ALA A 288 -3.40 -17.87 -35.09
C ALA A 288 -4.20 -17.02 -34.12
N VAL A 289 -5.36 -17.51 -33.65
CA VAL A 289 -6.20 -16.82 -32.66
C VAL A 289 -6.52 -17.75 -31.50
N ARG A 290 -6.22 -17.32 -30.29
CA ARG A 290 -6.38 -18.10 -29.07
C ARG A 290 -7.08 -17.29 -27.99
N LEU A 291 -7.88 -17.97 -27.16
CA LEU A 291 -8.52 -17.36 -25.99
C LEU A 291 -7.84 -17.84 -24.71
N LEU A 292 -7.59 -16.91 -23.82
CA LEU A 292 -7.05 -17.17 -22.50
C LEU A 292 -8.10 -16.75 -21.46
N THR A 293 -8.46 -17.65 -20.55
CA THR A 293 -9.50 -17.36 -19.55
C THR A 293 -9.00 -17.70 -18.17
N ALA A 294 -8.98 -16.70 -17.28
CA ALA A 294 -8.39 -16.81 -15.95
C ALA A 294 -9.41 -16.58 -14.83
N GLY A 295 -9.10 -17.06 -13.63
CA GLY A 295 -9.93 -16.91 -12.44
C GLY A 295 -9.68 -15.64 -11.63
N GLY A 296 -8.73 -14.79 -12.03
CA GLY A 296 -8.39 -13.55 -11.35
C GLY A 296 -7.29 -12.80 -12.09
N GLU A 297 -6.96 -11.58 -11.66
CA GLU A 297 -5.94 -10.74 -12.31
C GLU A 297 -4.57 -11.42 -12.32
N ARG A 298 -4.18 -12.02 -11.18
CA ARG A 298 -2.91 -12.73 -11.06
C ARG A 298 -2.87 -13.96 -11.96
N SER A 299 -3.93 -14.78 -11.95
CA SER A 299 -4.03 -15.97 -12.81
C SER A 299 -4.00 -15.61 -14.28
N GLU A 300 -4.57 -14.45 -14.68
CA GLU A 300 -4.51 -13.93 -16.04
C GLU A 300 -3.07 -13.60 -16.45
N VAL A 301 -2.36 -12.83 -15.62
CA VAL A 301 -0.97 -12.45 -15.91
C VAL A 301 -0.04 -13.67 -15.91
N GLU A 302 -0.24 -14.65 -15.01
CA GLU A 302 0.50 -15.91 -15.00
C GLU A 302 0.27 -16.73 -16.28
N LEU A 303 -0.99 -16.80 -16.72
CA LEU A 303 -1.35 -17.51 -17.96
C LEU A 303 -0.71 -16.85 -19.17
N VAL A 304 -0.80 -15.51 -19.28
CA VAL A 304 -0.14 -14.74 -20.33
C VAL A 304 1.38 -14.92 -20.29
N ALA A 305 2.00 -14.83 -19.11
CA ALA A 305 3.46 -15.02 -18.97
C ALA A 305 3.90 -16.42 -19.41
N SER A 306 3.11 -17.45 -19.08
CA SER A 306 3.35 -18.83 -19.52
C SER A 306 3.32 -18.97 -21.04
N GLU A 307 2.32 -18.39 -21.70
CA GLU A 307 2.19 -18.43 -23.16
C GLU A 307 3.29 -17.63 -23.85
N VAL A 308 3.63 -16.45 -23.33
CA VAL A 308 4.78 -15.66 -23.79
C VAL A 308 6.07 -16.48 -23.68
N LEU A 309 6.31 -17.13 -22.52
CA LEU A 309 7.50 -17.93 -22.30
C LEU A 309 7.62 -19.11 -23.29
N LYS A 310 6.49 -19.73 -23.67
CA LYS A 310 6.46 -20.77 -24.73
C LYS A 310 6.92 -20.22 -26.07
N LEU A 311 6.48 -19.02 -26.46
CA LEU A 311 6.93 -18.36 -27.69
C LEU A 311 8.41 -18.04 -27.68
N LEU A 312 8.91 -17.48 -26.58
CA LEU A 312 10.33 -17.16 -26.42
C LEU A 312 11.21 -18.41 -26.51
N ARG A 313 10.78 -19.53 -25.89
CA ARG A 313 11.46 -20.84 -25.98
C ARG A 313 11.41 -21.44 -27.39
N ALA A 314 10.36 -21.14 -28.13
CA ALA A 314 10.24 -21.54 -29.53
C ALA A 314 11.09 -20.69 -30.48
N GLY A 315 11.77 -19.64 -29.99
CA GLY A 315 12.70 -18.80 -30.74
C GLY A 315 12.15 -17.44 -31.18
N THR A 316 10.93 -17.08 -30.79
CA THR A 316 10.40 -15.71 -31.01
C THR A 316 11.22 -14.69 -30.25
N SER A 317 11.63 -13.62 -30.91
CA SER A 317 12.37 -12.52 -30.31
C SER A 317 11.49 -11.79 -29.27
N PRO A 318 12.00 -11.47 -28.07
CA PRO A 318 11.20 -10.75 -27.09
C PRO A 318 10.63 -9.42 -27.59
N GLY A 319 11.36 -8.71 -28.44
CA GLY A 319 10.93 -7.43 -29.03
C GLY A 319 9.76 -7.57 -30.00
N ASP A 320 9.51 -8.78 -30.51
CA ASP A 320 8.42 -9.09 -31.45
C ASP A 320 7.15 -9.61 -30.74
N VAL A 321 7.11 -9.49 -29.41
CA VAL A 321 5.94 -9.83 -28.59
C VAL A 321 5.41 -8.58 -27.90
N ALA A 322 4.09 -8.32 -28.06
CA ALA A 322 3.37 -7.26 -27.34
C ALA A 322 2.33 -7.85 -26.40
N VAL A 323 2.26 -7.34 -25.17
CA VAL A 323 1.21 -7.60 -24.18
C VAL A 323 0.48 -6.28 -23.93
N VAL A 324 -0.77 -6.21 -24.33
CA VAL A 324 -1.53 -4.97 -24.35
C VAL A 324 -2.62 -4.99 -23.28
N PHE A 325 -2.52 -4.07 -22.32
CA PHE A 325 -3.59 -3.77 -21.38
C PHE A 325 -4.19 -2.42 -21.71
N ARG A 326 -5.51 -2.25 -21.53
CA ARG A 326 -6.14 -0.94 -21.72
C ARG A 326 -5.61 0.12 -20.75
N ASP A 327 -5.18 -0.30 -19.56
CA ASP A 327 -4.45 0.51 -18.58
C ASP A 327 -3.28 -0.29 -17.99
N PRO A 328 -2.11 -0.27 -18.62
CA PRO A 328 -0.96 -1.03 -18.13
C PRO A 328 -0.46 -0.56 -16.76
N ARG A 329 -0.75 0.69 -16.35
CA ARG A 329 -0.34 1.20 -15.04
C ARG A 329 -1.00 0.41 -13.90
N ARG A 330 -2.25 -0.02 -14.08
CA ARG A 330 -2.98 -0.84 -13.10
C ARG A 330 -2.29 -2.19 -12.88
N TYR A 331 -1.74 -2.76 -13.93
CA TYR A 331 -1.13 -4.10 -13.91
C TYR A 331 0.38 -4.08 -13.69
N ALA A 332 1.02 -2.91 -13.65
CA ALA A 332 2.48 -2.79 -13.66
C ALA A 332 3.16 -3.60 -12.54
N SER A 333 2.72 -3.47 -11.30
CA SER A 333 3.30 -4.22 -10.17
C SER A 333 3.10 -5.73 -10.28
N LEU A 334 1.94 -6.15 -10.80
CA LEU A 334 1.62 -7.57 -10.98
C LEU A 334 2.45 -8.18 -12.11
N VAL A 335 2.56 -7.46 -13.24
CA VAL A 335 3.41 -7.86 -14.36
C VAL A 335 4.87 -7.98 -13.92
N GLU A 336 5.39 -7.01 -13.16
CA GLU A 336 6.76 -7.07 -12.63
C GLU A 336 7.00 -8.31 -11.78
N GLN A 337 6.07 -8.63 -10.89
CA GLN A 337 6.17 -9.81 -10.05
C GLN A 337 6.15 -11.10 -10.87
N VAL A 338 5.17 -11.24 -11.74
CA VAL A 338 4.95 -12.51 -12.47
C VAL A 338 5.98 -12.70 -13.57
N PHE A 339 6.19 -11.69 -14.42
CA PHE A 339 7.16 -11.80 -15.53
C PHE A 339 8.58 -11.93 -14.99
N GLY A 340 8.90 -11.21 -13.90
CA GLY A 340 10.17 -11.35 -13.21
C GLY A 340 10.37 -12.76 -12.64
N ALA A 341 9.37 -13.32 -11.95
CA ALA A 341 9.43 -14.68 -11.41
C ALA A 341 9.51 -15.74 -12.51
N TYR A 342 8.94 -15.51 -13.68
CA TYR A 342 8.98 -16.43 -14.81
C TYR A 342 10.20 -16.23 -15.71
N GLY A 343 11.03 -15.20 -15.43
CA GLY A 343 12.23 -14.90 -16.23
C GLY A 343 11.91 -14.36 -17.63
N VAL A 344 10.71 -13.80 -17.84
CA VAL A 344 10.34 -13.15 -19.10
C VAL A 344 10.98 -11.78 -19.15
N PRO A 345 11.83 -11.47 -20.14
CA PRO A 345 12.39 -10.13 -20.31
C PRO A 345 11.30 -9.19 -20.82
N PHE A 346 10.91 -8.19 -20.05
CA PHE A 346 9.84 -7.26 -20.40
C PHE A 346 10.23 -5.80 -20.21
N SER A 347 9.47 -4.93 -20.83
CA SER A 347 9.54 -3.48 -20.69
C SER A 347 8.14 -2.92 -20.49
N ILE A 348 7.96 -2.11 -19.48
CA ILE A 348 6.71 -1.45 -19.13
C ILE A 348 6.98 -0.02 -18.65
N ASP A 349 6.14 0.93 -19.07
CA ASP A 349 6.19 2.29 -18.52
C ASP A 349 5.63 2.27 -17.10
N ARG A 350 6.51 2.26 -16.12
CA ARG A 350 6.15 2.27 -14.71
C ARG A 350 6.34 3.66 -14.12
N PHE A 351 5.31 4.15 -13.48
CA PHE A 351 5.34 5.37 -12.68
C PHE A 351 4.95 5.04 -11.25
N VAL A 352 5.70 5.58 -10.30
CA VAL A 352 5.36 5.49 -8.88
C VAL A 352 5.28 6.90 -8.29
N PRO A 353 4.37 7.12 -7.33
CA PRO A 353 4.39 8.38 -6.58
C PRO A 353 5.73 8.56 -5.86
N PHE A 354 6.27 9.76 -5.85
CA PHE A 354 7.52 10.08 -5.14
C PHE A 354 7.48 9.63 -3.68
N GLY A 355 6.34 9.79 -3.01
CA GLY A 355 6.14 9.31 -1.65
C GLY A 355 6.27 7.79 -1.46
N HIS A 356 6.29 7.00 -2.52
CA HIS A 356 6.50 5.55 -2.48
C HIS A 356 7.97 5.15 -2.73
N THR A 357 8.82 6.05 -3.20
CA THR A 357 10.27 5.80 -3.31
C THR A 357 10.93 5.85 -1.94
N ALA A 358 12.08 5.21 -1.78
CA ALA A 358 12.82 5.22 -0.51
C ALA A 358 13.19 6.65 -0.11
N LEU A 359 13.71 7.43 -1.05
CA LEU A 359 14.11 8.83 -0.87
C LEU A 359 12.92 9.73 -0.55
N GLY A 360 11.80 9.55 -1.27
CA GLY A 360 10.57 10.30 -1.04
C GLY A 360 9.94 10.02 0.32
N ARG A 361 9.85 8.76 0.72
CA ARG A 361 9.35 8.37 2.06
C ARG A 361 10.17 9.03 3.17
N GLY A 362 11.50 9.01 3.03
CA GLY A 362 12.38 9.63 4.02
C GLY A 362 12.19 11.15 4.13
N LEU A 363 12.11 11.85 3.00
CA LEU A 363 11.91 13.30 2.98
C LEU A 363 10.54 13.69 3.55
N LEU A 364 9.47 13.00 3.15
CA LEU A 364 8.11 13.28 3.62
C LEU A 364 7.95 12.93 5.10
N ALA A 365 8.57 11.85 5.58
CA ALA A 365 8.60 11.50 6.99
C ALA A 365 9.31 12.59 7.81
N LEU A 366 10.43 13.11 7.33
CA LEU A 366 11.12 14.24 7.96
C LEU A 366 10.24 15.50 8.00
N LEU A 367 9.54 15.82 6.92
CA LEU A 367 8.62 16.95 6.84
C LEU A 367 7.46 16.79 7.84
N ARG A 368 6.88 15.59 7.96
CA ARG A 368 5.84 15.30 8.97
C ARG A 368 6.36 15.42 10.40
N CYS A 369 7.59 15.02 10.68
CA CYS A 369 8.22 15.24 11.99
C CYS A 369 8.35 16.72 12.36
N ALA A 370 8.46 17.60 11.38
CA ALA A 370 8.51 19.06 11.60
C ALA A 370 7.13 19.67 11.87
N SER A 371 6.05 19.00 11.45
CA SER A 371 4.66 19.42 11.70
C SER A 371 4.17 18.98 13.10
N SER A 372 3.03 19.55 13.54
CA SER A 372 2.41 19.18 14.81
C SER A 372 1.80 17.78 14.83
N ASN A 373 1.54 17.19 13.67
CA ASN A 373 0.84 15.93 13.50
C ASN A 373 1.77 14.74 13.22
N GLY A 374 3.10 14.94 13.30
CA GLY A 374 4.08 13.88 13.05
C GLY A 374 3.96 12.74 14.06
N SER A 375 3.97 11.51 13.58
CA SER A 375 3.91 10.30 14.38
C SER A 375 5.31 9.79 14.76
N ALA A 376 5.38 8.93 15.77
CA ALA A 376 6.62 8.23 16.10
C ALA A 376 7.13 7.38 14.94
N GLU A 377 6.22 6.81 14.13
CA GLU A 377 6.53 6.04 12.93
C GLU A 377 7.20 6.92 11.85
N ASP A 378 6.79 8.18 11.71
CA ASP A 378 7.45 9.12 10.81
C ASP A 378 8.92 9.35 11.20
N LEU A 379 9.20 9.50 12.49
CA LEU A 379 10.59 9.63 12.95
C LEU A 379 11.40 8.35 12.66
N LEU A 380 10.83 7.18 12.90
CA LEU A 380 11.47 5.91 12.62
C LEU A 380 11.70 5.72 11.11
N ALA A 381 10.71 6.08 10.28
CA ALA A 381 10.84 6.04 8.82
C ALA A 381 11.95 6.97 8.32
N TYR A 382 12.03 8.19 8.85
CA TYR A 382 13.13 9.10 8.53
C TYR A 382 14.49 8.53 8.95
N LEU A 383 14.63 8.03 10.17
CA LEU A 383 15.90 7.49 10.66
C LEU A 383 16.34 6.22 9.91
N ARG A 384 15.40 5.43 9.40
CA ARG A 384 15.66 4.25 8.56
C ARG A 384 15.94 4.57 7.10
N THR A 385 15.78 5.82 6.70
CA THR A 385 16.11 6.21 5.33
C THR A 385 17.60 5.94 5.07
N PRO A 386 17.94 5.28 3.95
CA PRO A 386 19.33 5.00 3.63
C PRO A 386 20.21 6.26 3.73
N GLY A 387 21.38 6.14 4.34
CA GLY A 387 22.31 7.25 4.52
C GLY A 387 22.06 8.17 5.72
N VAL A 388 20.93 8.10 6.41
CA VAL A 388 20.66 8.87 7.64
C VAL A 388 21.43 8.31 8.84
N LEU A 389 21.46 6.99 8.98
CA LEU A 389 22.22 6.28 10.01
C LEU A 389 23.23 5.34 9.39
N GLU A 390 24.43 5.26 9.99
CA GLU A 390 25.44 4.27 9.59
C GLU A 390 25.02 2.82 9.93
N MET A 391 24.27 2.65 11.02
CA MET A 391 23.76 1.37 11.50
C MET A 391 22.24 1.42 11.68
N PRO A 392 21.44 0.92 10.72
CA PRO A 392 19.97 0.97 10.79
C PRO A 392 19.36 0.33 12.04
N ARG A 393 19.98 -0.72 12.60
CA ARG A 393 19.57 -1.37 13.86
C ARG A 393 19.49 -0.44 15.06
N ILE A 394 20.07 0.76 14.98
CA ILE A 394 19.89 1.76 16.04
C ILE A 394 18.45 2.30 16.04
N ALA A 395 17.83 2.42 14.87
CA ALA A 395 16.42 2.79 14.78
C ALA A 395 15.51 1.68 15.34
N ASP A 396 15.90 0.40 15.22
CA ASP A 396 15.13 -0.71 15.78
C ASP A 396 15.09 -0.69 17.31
N ARG A 397 16.20 -0.28 17.95
CA ARG A 397 16.20 -0.07 19.41
C ARG A 397 15.31 1.09 19.82
N LEU A 398 15.31 2.18 19.07
CA LEU A 398 14.37 3.27 19.33
C LEU A 398 12.93 2.82 19.14
N GLU A 399 12.65 2.01 18.13
CA GLU A 399 11.30 1.46 17.94
C GLU A 399 10.85 0.63 19.14
N ALA A 400 11.71 -0.24 19.64
CA ALA A 400 11.40 -1.00 20.84
C ALA A 400 11.09 -0.08 22.04
N GLU A 401 11.92 0.95 22.29
CA GLU A 401 11.68 1.94 23.36
C GLU A 401 10.36 2.72 23.17
N VAL A 402 10.08 3.14 21.94
CA VAL A 402 8.85 3.87 21.55
C VAL A 402 7.61 3.01 21.77
N ARG A 403 7.64 1.76 21.32
CA ARG A 403 6.51 0.83 21.46
C ARG A 403 6.27 0.45 22.91
N GLN A 404 7.31 0.08 23.65
CA GLN A 404 7.21 -0.24 25.07
C GLN A 404 6.68 0.93 25.91
N ALA A 405 7.09 2.16 25.58
CA ALA A 405 6.60 3.36 26.25
C ALA A 405 5.22 3.83 25.77
N GLY A 406 4.64 3.20 24.73
CA GLY A 406 3.36 3.61 24.14
C GLY A 406 3.41 5.02 23.51
N VAL A 407 4.58 5.46 23.04
CA VAL A 407 4.77 6.77 22.43
C VAL A 407 4.24 6.78 21.02
N THR A 408 3.39 7.76 20.68
CA THR A 408 2.76 7.86 19.35
C THR A 408 3.18 9.09 18.57
N SER A 409 3.74 10.13 19.20
CA SER A 409 4.13 11.37 18.53
C SER A 409 5.62 11.41 18.17
N ALA A 410 5.94 12.03 17.03
CA ALA A 410 7.33 12.28 16.62
C ALA A 410 8.12 13.10 17.64
N ALA A 411 7.47 14.06 18.30
CA ALA A 411 8.10 14.93 19.27
C ALA A 411 8.57 14.17 20.52
N GLU A 412 7.76 13.23 21.04
CA GLU A 412 8.12 12.40 22.17
C GLU A 412 9.17 11.34 21.79
N ALA A 413 9.01 10.70 20.62
CA ALA A 413 10.00 9.77 20.10
C ALA A 413 11.37 10.45 19.88
N ARG A 414 11.37 11.71 19.39
CA ARG A 414 12.57 12.53 19.26
C ARG A 414 13.24 12.79 20.62
N LYS A 415 12.48 13.05 21.69
CA LYS A 415 13.03 13.21 23.05
C LYS A 415 13.73 11.93 23.51
N LEU A 416 13.16 10.75 23.26
CA LEU A 416 13.81 9.46 23.57
C LEU A 416 15.12 9.31 22.80
N TRP A 417 15.11 9.61 21.49
CA TRP A 417 16.31 9.59 20.65
C TRP A 417 17.39 10.53 21.16
N GLU A 418 17.08 11.82 21.36
CA GLU A 418 18.06 12.86 21.70
C GLU A 418 18.63 12.76 23.11
N ARG A 419 18.03 11.98 24.03
CA ARG A 419 18.60 11.68 25.35
C ARG A 419 19.91 10.88 25.27
N ARG A 420 20.07 10.03 24.26
CA ARG A 420 21.19 9.09 24.14
C ARG A 420 21.96 9.21 22.83
N ARG A 421 21.48 10.05 21.90
CA ARG A 421 21.98 10.14 20.52
C ARG A 421 22.14 11.60 20.11
N ARG A 422 22.57 11.80 18.82
CA ARG A 422 22.70 13.14 18.23
C ARG A 422 21.37 13.88 18.19
N LYS A 423 21.42 15.20 18.28
CA LYS A 423 20.26 16.05 18.03
C LYS A 423 19.86 15.99 16.55
N LEU A 424 18.62 16.32 16.27
CA LEU A 424 18.03 16.38 14.93
C LEU A 424 17.63 17.82 14.57
N PRO A 425 18.64 18.71 14.36
CA PRO A 425 18.37 20.13 14.09
C PRO A 425 17.66 20.38 12.76
N GLU A 426 17.72 19.43 11.83
CA GLU A 426 17.00 19.44 10.56
C GLU A 426 15.49 19.53 10.76
N ILE A 427 14.93 18.86 11.77
CA ILE A 427 13.51 18.95 12.13
C ILE A 427 13.16 20.38 12.60
N ASP A 428 14.03 21.01 13.37
CA ASP A 428 13.79 22.38 13.89
C ASP A 428 13.92 23.45 12.80
N ARG A 429 14.80 23.24 11.81
CA ARG A 429 14.92 24.12 10.65
C ARG A 429 13.65 24.08 9.82
N LEU A 430 13.20 22.87 9.44
CA LEU A 430 11.98 22.71 8.68
C LEU A 430 10.75 23.25 9.45
N ARG A 431 10.67 23.04 10.76
CA ARG A 431 9.56 23.55 11.58
C ARG A 431 9.43 25.08 11.54
N ARG A 432 10.56 25.80 11.46
CA ARG A 432 10.59 27.27 11.42
C ARG A 432 10.41 27.84 10.04
N ALA A 433 10.78 27.08 9.03
CA ALA A 433 10.72 27.52 7.64
C ALA A 433 9.28 27.52 7.09
N SER A 434 8.98 28.44 6.19
CA SER A 434 7.70 28.56 5.49
C SER A 434 7.88 29.08 4.08
N GLY A 435 6.88 28.88 3.22
CA GLY A 435 6.94 29.41 1.85
C GLY A 435 8.17 28.94 1.06
N ALA A 436 8.85 29.89 0.42
CA ALA A 436 10.04 29.60 -0.38
C ALA A 436 11.21 29.03 0.45
N GLU A 437 11.36 29.45 1.71
CA GLU A 437 12.40 28.96 2.61
C GLU A 437 12.21 27.47 2.96
N LEU A 438 10.96 27.07 3.24
CA LEU A 438 10.63 25.67 3.47
C LEU A 438 11.00 24.79 2.26
N VAL A 439 10.68 25.26 1.07
CA VAL A 439 10.96 24.51 -0.16
C VAL A 439 12.47 24.42 -0.43
N ALA A 440 13.22 25.50 -0.15
CA ALA A 440 14.68 25.50 -0.28
C ALA A 440 15.34 24.53 0.71
N GLU A 441 14.93 24.53 1.99
CA GLU A 441 15.45 23.58 2.99
C GLU A 441 15.14 22.13 2.61
N LEU A 442 13.95 21.85 2.05
CA LEU A 442 13.61 20.51 1.56
C LEU A 442 14.44 20.10 0.35
N HIS A 443 14.74 21.02 -0.56
CA HIS A 443 15.60 20.76 -1.71
C HIS A 443 17.00 20.34 -1.26
N ASP A 444 17.60 21.08 -0.32
CA ASP A 444 18.91 20.78 0.23
C ASP A 444 18.90 19.42 0.97
N ARG A 445 17.86 19.17 1.78
CA ARG A 445 17.69 17.89 2.49
C ARG A 445 17.56 16.71 1.54
N LEU A 446 16.83 16.86 0.44
CA LEU A 446 16.71 15.82 -0.57
C LEU A 446 18.07 15.45 -1.16
N GLY A 447 18.90 16.45 -1.49
CA GLY A 447 20.27 16.23 -1.95
C GLY A 447 21.15 15.55 -0.92
N GLU A 448 21.05 15.91 0.36
CA GLU A 448 21.81 15.30 1.44
C GLU A 448 21.39 13.86 1.72
N LEU A 449 20.09 13.54 1.68
CA LEU A 449 19.59 12.18 1.83
C LEU A 449 20.13 11.27 0.72
N PHE A 450 20.07 11.74 -0.53
CA PHE A 450 20.64 11.02 -1.65
C PHE A 450 22.15 10.82 -1.50
N ALA A 451 22.90 11.89 -1.25
CA ALA A 451 24.35 11.82 -1.08
C ALA A 451 24.75 10.92 0.11
N GLY A 452 23.93 10.88 1.16
CA GLY A 452 24.14 10.04 2.33
C GLY A 452 24.17 8.56 1.99
N SER A 453 23.29 8.11 1.10
CA SER A 453 23.20 6.71 0.66
C SER A 453 24.43 6.24 -0.11
N TYR A 454 25.09 7.14 -0.87
CA TYR A 454 26.16 6.81 -1.80
C TYR A 454 27.56 7.31 -1.36
N ARG A 455 27.75 7.69 -0.11
CA ARG A 455 29.02 8.27 0.41
C ARG A 455 30.28 7.43 0.17
N ARG A 456 30.12 6.12 -0.03
CA ARG A 456 31.25 5.18 -0.17
C ARG A 456 31.21 4.40 -1.47
N GLN A 457 30.35 4.76 -2.41
CA GLN A 457 30.18 4.06 -3.68
C GLN A 457 30.75 4.89 -4.84
N ALA A 458 31.14 4.20 -5.92
CA ALA A 458 31.49 4.85 -7.17
C ALA A 458 30.23 5.51 -7.80
N THR A 459 30.42 6.52 -8.63
CA THR A 459 29.35 7.25 -9.34
C THR A 459 28.67 6.44 -10.46
N LEU A 460 28.94 5.16 -10.58
CA LEU A 460 28.31 4.25 -11.52
C LEU A 460 27.13 3.57 -10.83
N PHE A 461 25.93 3.75 -11.39
CA PHE A 461 24.71 3.11 -10.91
C PHE A 461 24.40 1.88 -11.74
N ALA A 462 24.10 0.76 -11.08
CA ALA A 462 23.48 -0.38 -11.74
C ALA A 462 22.03 -0.02 -12.17
N THR A 463 21.46 -0.79 -13.09
CA THR A 463 20.08 -0.52 -13.58
C THR A 463 19.06 -0.54 -12.45
N GLU A 464 19.26 -1.40 -11.45
CA GLU A 464 18.41 -1.54 -10.28
C GLU A 464 18.51 -0.34 -9.32
N GLU A 465 19.60 0.40 -9.37
CA GLU A 465 19.86 1.57 -8.52
C GLU A 465 19.34 2.89 -9.12
N LEU A 466 18.79 2.86 -10.34
CA LEU A 466 18.30 4.07 -11.02
C LEU A 466 17.03 4.70 -10.38
N GLU A 467 16.37 3.99 -9.47
CA GLU A 467 15.20 4.53 -8.76
C GLU A 467 15.54 5.81 -7.99
N ASP A 468 16.60 5.78 -7.18
CA ASP A 468 16.98 6.91 -6.35
C ASP A 468 17.43 8.14 -7.17
N PRO A 469 18.27 8.03 -8.22
CA PRO A 469 18.59 9.18 -9.10
C PRO A 469 17.36 9.75 -9.81
N ARG A 470 16.43 8.91 -10.24
CA ARG A 470 15.17 9.36 -10.87
C ARG A 470 14.26 10.07 -9.86
N ALA A 471 14.13 9.51 -8.65
CA ALA A 471 13.40 10.16 -7.55
C ALA A 471 14.03 11.49 -7.14
N LEU A 472 15.37 11.56 -7.02
CA LEU A 472 16.08 12.80 -6.77
C LEU A 472 15.75 13.86 -7.81
N ARG A 473 15.90 13.51 -9.09
CA ARG A 473 15.63 14.43 -10.19
C ARG A 473 14.20 14.96 -10.18
N ALA A 474 13.22 14.05 -10.03
CA ALA A 474 11.81 14.43 -9.97
C ALA A 474 11.50 15.34 -8.77
N GLY A 475 12.01 14.99 -7.59
CA GLY A 475 11.86 15.78 -6.37
C GLY A 475 12.52 17.15 -6.47
N GLN A 476 13.77 17.25 -6.98
CA GLN A 476 14.48 18.51 -7.18
C GLN A 476 13.78 19.41 -8.20
N GLN A 477 13.31 18.84 -9.31
CA GLN A 477 12.58 19.62 -10.32
C GLN A 477 11.28 20.19 -9.74
N ALA A 478 10.56 19.41 -8.96
CA ALA A 478 9.33 19.86 -8.32
C ALA A 478 9.60 20.94 -7.27
N LEU A 479 10.56 20.73 -6.38
CA LEU A 479 10.94 21.70 -5.36
C LEU A 479 11.45 23.00 -5.99
N SER A 480 12.30 22.92 -6.99
CA SER A 480 12.77 24.11 -7.73
C SER A 480 11.61 24.86 -8.39
N GLY A 481 10.65 24.12 -8.97
CA GLY A 481 9.44 24.71 -9.54
C GLY A 481 8.57 25.41 -8.49
N LEU A 482 8.33 24.78 -7.34
CA LEU A 482 7.57 25.36 -6.23
C LEU A 482 8.27 26.59 -5.65
N HIS A 483 9.60 26.53 -5.47
CA HIS A 483 10.40 27.65 -5.00
C HIS A 483 10.29 28.86 -5.94
N ALA A 484 10.48 28.64 -7.25
CA ALA A 484 10.38 29.69 -8.25
C ALA A 484 8.98 30.33 -8.30
N LEU A 485 7.93 29.52 -8.10
CA LEU A 485 6.55 30.02 -8.10
C LEU A 485 6.25 30.83 -6.83
N ALA A 486 6.66 30.37 -5.66
CA ALA A 486 6.49 31.09 -4.40
C ALA A 486 7.28 32.41 -4.36
N ALA A 487 8.44 32.44 -5.01
CA ALA A 487 9.23 33.67 -5.15
C ALA A 487 8.58 34.68 -6.13
N ALA A 488 7.91 34.21 -7.19
CA ALA A 488 7.23 35.03 -8.18
C ALA A 488 5.87 35.57 -7.68
N ASP A 489 5.12 34.79 -6.94
CA ASP A 489 3.83 35.20 -6.35
C ASP A 489 3.77 34.88 -4.85
N PRO A 490 4.10 35.84 -3.97
CA PRO A 490 4.07 35.63 -2.51
C PRO A 490 2.69 35.35 -1.92
N ARG A 491 1.60 35.48 -2.70
CA ARG A 491 0.24 35.14 -2.27
C ARG A 491 0.00 33.63 -2.29
N ILE A 492 0.90 32.88 -2.91
CA ILE A 492 0.85 31.41 -2.91
C ILE A 492 1.43 30.91 -1.60
N GLU A 493 0.56 30.56 -0.68
CA GLU A 493 0.96 30.01 0.61
C GLU A 493 1.39 28.55 0.46
N LEU A 494 2.66 28.26 0.77
CA LEU A 494 3.23 26.93 0.84
C LEU A 494 3.52 26.57 2.30
N ASP A 495 2.56 25.93 2.96
CA ASP A 495 2.73 25.33 4.28
C ASP A 495 3.24 23.88 4.16
N HIS A 496 3.61 23.27 5.28
CA HIS A 496 4.13 21.91 5.36
C HIS A 496 3.16 20.89 4.73
N ARG A 497 1.87 21.01 4.97
CA ARG A 497 0.85 20.10 4.47
C ARG A 497 0.71 20.19 2.94
N ARG A 498 0.64 21.41 2.40
CA ARG A 498 0.52 21.60 0.94
C ARG A 498 1.74 21.08 0.20
N VAL A 499 2.94 21.36 0.74
CA VAL A 499 4.19 20.86 0.14
C VAL A 499 4.25 19.35 0.21
N GLU A 500 3.87 18.74 1.35
CA GLU A 500 3.78 17.29 1.50
C GLU A 500 2.83 16.66 0.47
N GLU A 501 1.58 17.15 0.39
CA GLU A 501 0.58 16.63 -0.55
C GLU A 501 1.03 16.72 -2.01
N ARG A 502 1.79 17.79 -2.35
CA ARG A 502 2.35 17.93 -3.70
C ARG A 502 3.46 16.95 -3.98
N LEU A 503 4.46 16.92 -3.12
CA LEU A 503 5.60 16.02 -3.28
C LEU A 503 5.18 14.57 -3.30
N ALA A 504 4.24 14.17 -2.43
CA ALA A 504 3.79 12.79 -2.34
C ALA A 504 3.21 12.25 -3.66
N ARG A 505 2.61 13.13 -4.48
CA ARG A 505 1.90 12.77 -5.72
C ARG A 505 2.74 12.90 -7.00
N ILE A 506 3.97 13.42 -6.92
CA ILE A 506 4.84 13.53 -8.10
C ILE A 506 5.09 12.14 -8.66
N GLU A 507 4.85 11.96 -9.94
CA GLU A 507 5.14 10.69 -10.62
C GLU A 507 6.64 10.59 -10.93
N VAL A 508 7.27 9.53 -10.45
CA VAL A 508 8.65 9.16 -10.78
C VAL A 508 8.59 8.02 -11.77
N GLN A 509 9.17 8.23 -12.96
CA GLN A 509 9.25 7.18 -13.97
C GLN A 509 10.36 6.19 -13.60
N LEU A 510 10.02 4.95 -13.32
CA LEU A 510 10.96 3.88 -12.98
C LEU A 510 11.26 2.95 -14.14
N GLY A 511 10.32 2.78 -15.09
CA GLY A 511 10.49 1.92 -16.26
C GLY A 511 11.51 2.47 -17.27
N ASP A 512 12.15 1.58 -17.99
CA ASP A 512 13.20 1.93 -18.98
C ASP A 512 12.66 2.31 -20.37
N GLY A 513 11.33 2.44 -20.49
CA GLY A 513 10.67 2.62 -21.80
C GLY A 513 10.72 1.34 -22.67
N ALA A 514 10.37 1.48 -23.93
CA ALA A 514 10.39 0.36 -24.85
C ALA A 514 11.82 0.00 -25.26
N ARG A 515 12.22 -1.25 -25.01
CA ARG A 515 13.51 -1.80 -25.44
C ARG A 515 13.28 -2.87 -26.52
N PRO A 516 14.08 -2.90 -27.58
CA PRO A 516 13.88 -3.82 -28.70
C PRO A 516 14.10 -5.30 -28.34
N ASP A 517 14.85 -5.55 -27.27
CA ASP A 517 15.23 -6.86 -26.76
C ASP A 517 14.27 -7.38 -25.66
N ARG A 518 13.11 -6.73 -25.49
CA ARG A 518 12.16 -7.04 -24.41
C ARG A 518 10.73 -7.09 -24.91
N VAL A 519 9.92 -7.96 -24.30
CA VAL A 519 8.48 -8.03 -24.47
C VAL A 519 7.86 -6.67 -24.13
N GLN A 520 7.06 -6.14 -25.03
CA GLN A 520 6.45 -4.81 -24.87
C GLN A 520 5.14 -4.90 -24.11
N VAL A 521 5.11 -4.46 -22.84
CA VAL A 521 3.85 -4.32 -22.09
C VAL A 521 3.36 -2.88 -22.24
N ALA A 522 2.22 -2.67 -22.89
CA ALA A 522 1.83 -1.34 -23.36
C ALA A 522 0.32 -1.12 -23.41
N ALA A 523 -0.10 0.15 -23.57
CA ALA A 523 -1.47 0.52 -23.92
C ALA A 523 -1.72 0.37 -25.43
N PRO A 524 -3.00 0.27 -25.88
CA PRO A 524 -3.37 0.15 -27.29
C PRO A 524 -2.75 1.22 -28.18
N GLU A 525 -2.69 2.44 -27.71
CA GLU A 525 -2.14 3.58 -28.44
C GLU A 525 -0.64 3.42 -28.75
N ALA A 526 0.06 2.62 -27.98
CA ALA A 526 1.51 2.43 -28.12
C ALA A 526 1.91 1.36 -29.15
N VAL A 527 0.98 0.51 -29.57
CA VAL A 527 1.26 -0.55 -30.56
C VAL A 527 0.81 -0.19 -31.98
N ARG A 528 0.14 0.94 -32.16
CA ARG A 528 -0.52 1.33 -33.44
C ARG A 528 0.43 1.51 -34.62
N ALA A 529 1.66 1.96 -34.36
CA ALA A 529 2.66 2.23 -35.39
C ALA A 529 3.59 1.04 -35.66
N ARG A 530 3.43 -0.09 -34.97
CA ARG A 530 4.32 -1.26 -35.06
C ARG A 530 3.54 -2.54 -35.34
N ARG A 531 4.26 -3.58 -35.73
CA ARG A 531 3.77 -4.95 -35.86
C ARG A 531 4.57 -5.86 -34.97
N PHE A 532 3.98 -6.98 -34.59
CA PHE A 532 4.58 -7.95 -33.71
C PHE A 532 4.27 -9.37 -34.19
N GLU A 533 5.20 -10.29 -34.02
CA GLU A 533 4.95 -11.69 -34.32
C GLU A 533 3.77 -12.23 -33.46
N ALA A 534 3.72 -11.81 -32.18
CA ALA A 534 2.62 -12.16 -31.30
C ALA A 534 2.08 -10.95 -30.53
N VAL A 535 0.74 -10.86 -30.43
CA VAL A 535 0.04 -9.84 -29.65
C VAL A 535 -0.90 -10.51 -28.66
N PHE A 536 -0.76 -10.15 -27.40
CA PHE A 536 -1.66 -10.52 -26.31
C PHE A 536 -2.50 -9.30 -25.94
N VAL A 537 -3.82 -9.35 -26.09
CA VAL A 537 -4.74 -8.30 -25.66
C VAL A 537 -5.41 -8.77 -24.37
N CYS A 538 -5.10 -8.10 -23.27
CA CYS A 538 -5.41 -8.56 -21.92
C CYS A 538 -6.42 -7.64 -21.22
N GLY A 539 -7.07 -8.18 -20.17
CA GLY A 539 -8.05 -7.44 -19.39
C GLY A 539 -9.33 -7.15 -20.20
N LEU A 540 -9.76 -8.10 -21.05
CA LEU A 540 -11.00 -7.96 -21.82
C LEU A 540 -12.22 -8.20 -20.93
N GLN A 541 -12.48 -7.24 -20.06
CA GLN A 541 -13.60 -7.21 -19.12
C GLN A 541 -14.51 -6.02 -19.40
N GLU A 542 -15.80 -6.16 -19.03
CA GLU A 542 -16.70 -5.03 -18.97
C GLU A 542 -16.13 -3.95 -18.03
N ALA A 543 -16.21 -2.70 -18.45
CA ALA A 543 -15.66 -1.54 -17.74
C ALA A 543 -14.12 -1.46 -17.63
N GLU A 544 -13.38 -2.38 -18.23
CA GLU A 544 -11.92 -2.28 -18.40
C GLU A 544 -11.53 -2.02 -19.85
N PHE A 545 -11.90 -2.93 -20.74
CA PHE A 545 -11.77 -2.76 -22.16
C PHE A 545 -13.04 -3.34 -22.83
N PRO A 546 -13.98 -2.50 -23.24
CA PRO A 546 -13.92 -1.03 -23.35
C PRO A 546 -14.01 -0.30 -21.99
N ARG A 547 -13.35 0.84 -21.91
CA ARG A 547 -13.50 1.72 -20.75
C ARG A 547 -14.89 2.37 -20.73
N PRO A 548 -15.53 2.47 -19.55
CA PRO A 548 -16.81 3.15 -19.42
C PRO A 548 -16.68 4.64 -19.73
N GLU A 549 -17.76 5.22 -20.17
CA GLU A 549 -17.86 6.66 -20.32
C GLU A 549 -17.77 7.35 -18.96
N SER A 550 -16.87 8.31 -18.82
CA SER A 550 -16.84 9.17 -17.64
C SER A 550 -17.59 10.46 -17.93
N ALA A 551 -18.59 10.78 -17.08
CA ALA A 551 -19.33 12.02 -17.21
C ALA A 551 -18.37 13.23 -17.25
N GLU A 552 -18.66 14.18 -18.16
CA GLU A 552 -17.96 15.47 -18.19
C GLU A 552 -18.45 16.35 -17.02
N PRO A 553 -17.56 16.75 -16.11
CA PRO A 553 -17.99 17.46 -14.91
C PRO A 553 -18.47 18.89 -15.14
N PHE A 554 -18.06 19.54 -16.24
CA PHE A 554 -18.38 20.95 -16.49
C PHE A 554 -19.35 21.16 -17.64
N LEU A 555 -19.11 20.60 -18.80
CA LEU A 555 -19.90 20.85 -20.02
C LEU A 555 -20.20 19.52 -20.71
N SER A 556 -21.43 19.06 -20.58
CA SER A 556 -21.89 17.85 -21.29
C SER A 556 -21.86 18.06 -22.82
N ASP A 557 -21.95 17.00 -23.59
CA ASP A 557 -22.01 17.10 -25.06
C ASP A 557 -23.25 17.86 -25.55
N ASP A 558 -24.37 17.79 -24.80
CA ASP A 558 -25.55 18.61 -25.04
C ASP A 558 -25.30 20.11 -24.79
N ASP A 559 -24.56 20.43 -23.70
CA ASP A 559 -24.17 21.81 -23.44
C ASP A 559 -23.25 22.36 -24.52
N ARG A 560 -22.27 21.54 -24.95
CA ARG A 560 -21.33 21.89 -26.04
C ARG A 560 -22.05 22.18 -27.36
N ARG A 561 -23.04 21.38 -27.72
CA ARG A 561 -23.91 21.61 -28.91
C ARG A 561 -24.75 22.88 -28.73
N ALA A 562 -25.31 23.10 -27.56
CA ALA A 562 -26.09 24.29 -27.27
C ALA A 562 -25.24 25.57 -27.25
N ILE A 563 -24.01 25.53 -26.74
CA ILE A 563 -23.03 26.64 -26.80
C ILE A 563 -22.72 26.95 -28.26
N ALA A 564 -22.42 25.93 -29.09
CA ALA A 564 -22.15 26.12 -30.50
C ALA A 564 -23.32 26.76 -31.25
N ALA A 565 -24.57 26.34 -30.95
CA ALA A 565 -25.77 26.91 -31.56
C ALA A 565 -26.00 28.34 -31.12
N ALA A 566 -25.75 28.71 -29.86
CA ALA A 566 -25.99 30.04 -29.32
C ALA A 566 -24.91 31.07 -29.68
N SER A 567 -23.64 30.65 -29.76
CA SER A 567 -22.50 31.58 -29.87
C SER A 567 -21.59 31.35 -31.08
N GLY A 568 -21.76 30.23 -31.78
CA GLY A 568 -20.85 29.82 -32.84
C GLY A 568 -19.54 29.21 -32.31
N LEU A 569 -19.27 29.23 -31.01
CA LEU A 569 -18.08 28.64 -30.42
C LEU A 569 -18.21 27.10 -30.41
N ARG A 570 -17.37 26.42 -31.14
CA ARG A 570 -17.40 24.95 -31.27
C ARG A 570 -16.37 24.33 -30.32
N LEU A 571 -16.86 23.73 -29.23
CA LEU A 571 -16.12 22.76 -28.45
C LEU A 571 -16.38 21.37 -29.04
N ALA A 572 -15.33 20.59 -29.27
CA ALA A 572 -15.50 19.24 -29.80
C ALA A 572 -16.36 18.40 -28.83
N PRO A 573 -17.47 17.81 -29.27
CA PRO A 573 -18.12 16.77 -28.51
C PRO A 573 -17.11 15.66 -28.24
N ARG A 574 -17.19 14.97 -27.14
CA ARG A 574 -16.27 13.88 -26.87
C ARG A 574 -16.49 12.67 -27.76
N GLY A 575 -17.57 12.70 -28.52
CA GLY A 575 -17.92 11.68 -29.49
C GLY A 575 -18.38 10.37 -28.87
N ASP A 576 -18.72 9.41 -29.70
CA ASP A 576 -19.01 8.04 -29.26
C ASP A 576 -17.72 7.37 -28.78
N ARG A 577 -17.54 7.32 -27.47
CA ARG A 577 -16.38 6.71 -26.83
C ARG A 577 -16.29 5.22 -27.17
N LEU A 578 -17.44 4.58 -27.36
CA LEU A 578 -17.50 3.20 -27.79
C LEU A 578 -16.85 2.97 -29.15
N ASP A 579 -17.11 3.87 -30.12
CA ASP A 579 -16.46 3.79 -31.43
C ASP A 579 -14.94 3.95 -31.31
N ARG A 580 -14.46 4.80 -30.39
CA ARG A 580 -13.02 4.92 -30.09
C ARG A 580 -12.44 3.65 -29.47
N GLU A 581 -13.11 3.05 -28.50
CA GLU A 581 -12.67 1.79 -27.88
C GLU A 581 -12.69 0.63 -28.92
N ARG A 582 -13.69 0.58 -29.79
CA ARG A 582 -13.73 -0.36 -30.92
C ARG A 582 -12.54 -0.17 -31.88
N HIS A 583 -12.24 1.09 -32.21
CA HIS A 583 -11.08 1.40 -33.05
C HIS A 583 -9.77 0.94 -32.38
N LEU A 584 -9.58 1.22 -31.11
CA LEU A 584 -8.38 0.80 -30.36
C LEU A 584 -8.25 -0.74 -30.32
N PHE A 585 -9.34 -1.46 -30.10
CA PHE A 585 -9.33 -2.91 -30.13
C PHE A 585 -9.00 -3.45 -31.54
N TYR A 586 -9.59 -2.88 -32.60
CA TYR A 586 -9.23 -3.20 -33.98
C TYR A 586 -7.74 -2.96 -34.25
N VAL A 587 -7.19 -1.85 -33.75
CA VAL A 587 -5.76 -1.57 -33.86
C VAL A 587 -4.94 -2.68 -33.20
N CYS A 588 -5.27 -3.10 -31.98
CA CYS A 588 -4.54 -4.18 -31.30
C CYS A 588 -4.60 -5.50 -32.08
N CYS A 589 -5.80 -5.94 -32.50
CA CYS A 589 -6.00 -7.19 -33.22
C CYS A 589 -5.27 -7.25 -34.54
N SER A 590 -5.15 -6.12 -35.21
CA SER A 590 -4.52 -6.03 -36.56
C SER A 590 -3.00 -5.92 -36.53
N ARG A 591 -2.37 -5.92 -35.33
CA ARG A 591 -0.90 -5.81 -35.21
C ARG A 591 -0.17 -7.14 -35.13
N ALA A 592 -0.89 -8.26 -34.92
CA ALA A 592 -0.31 -9.59 -34.92
C ALA A 592 0.05 -10.06 -36.33
N GLU A 593 1.23 -10.62 -36.51
CA GLU A 593 1.67 -11.25 -37.78
C GLU A 593 1.41 -12.75 -37.79
N ARG A 594 1.58 -13.42 -36.62
CA ARG A 594 1.47 -14.87 -36.46
C ARG A 594 0.41 -15.27 -35.42
N THR A 595 0.42 -14.69 -34.24
CA THR A 595 -0.42 -15.10 -33.13
C THR A 595 -1.12 -13.92 -32.47
N LEU A 596 -2.44 -14.00 -32.33
CA LEU A 596 -3.26 -13.13 -31.50
C LEU A 596 -3.85 -13.93 -30.36
N ALA A 597 -3.53 -13.56 -29.12
CA ALA A 597 -4.13 -14.11 -27.91
C ALA A 597 -4.99 -13.06 -27.22
N LEU A 598 -6.22 -13.43 -26.89
CA LEU A 598 -7.18 -12.55 -26.21
C LEU A 598 -7.46 -13.09 -24.81
N SER A 599 -7.18 -12.29 -23.78
CA SER A 599 -7.33 -12.76 -22.42
C SER A 599 -8.45 -12.06 -21.66
N SER A 600 -9.16 -12.83 -20.84
CA SER A 600 -10.26 -12.38 -20.00
C SER A 600 -10.32 -13.16 -18.71
N ARG A 601 -11.09 -12.64 -17.74
CA ARG A 601 -11.36 -13.30 -16.46
C ARG A 601 -12.82 -13.66 -16.31
N PHE A 602 -13.09 -14.74 -15.60
CA PHE A 602 -14.46 -15.10 -15.18
C PHE A 602 -14.74 -14.76 -13.71
N ALA A 603 -13.71 -14.40 -12.93
CA ALA A 603 -13.85 -13.95 -11.56
C ALA A 603 -12.76 -12.91 -11.21
N ASP A 604 -12.93 -12.19 -10.09
CA ASP A 604 -11.88 -11.39 -9.48
C ASP A 604 -11.04 -12.20 -8.47
N GLU A 605 -10.10 -11.55 -7.78
CA GLU A 605 -9.22 -12.18 -6.78
C GLU A 605 -9.98 -12.71 -5.55
N GLN A 606 -11.21 -12.28 -5.31
CA GLN A 606 -12.08 -12.75 -4.25
C GLN A 606 -13.04 -13.83 -4.71
N GLY A 607 -13.00 -14.20 -6.00
CA GLY A 607 -13.87 -15.21 -6.60
C GLY A 607 -15.25 -14.67 -7.01
N ALA A 608 -15.49 -13.35 -6.95
CA ALA A 608 -16.73 -12.78 -7.44
C ALA A 608 -16.78 -12.81 -8.99
N PRO A 609 -17.90 -13.24 -9.59
CA PRO A 609 -18.02 -13.34 -11.04
C PRO A 609 -17.77 -12.01 -11.76
N GLN A 610 -17.00 -12.06 -12.84
CA GLN A 610 -16.70 -10.92 -13.70
C GLN A 610 -17.32 -11.11 -15.07
N VAL A 611 -17.84 -10.03 -15.65
CA VAL A 611 -18.43 -10.05 -17.00
C VAL A 611 -17.34 -9.80 -18.04
N GLN A 612 -17.24 -10.69 -19.02
CA GLN A 612 -16.31 -10.54 -20.12
C GLN A 612 -16.74 -9.41 -21.05
N SER A 613 -15.78 -8.83 -21.73
CA SER A 613 -16.02 -7.79 -22.72
C SER A 613 -16.78 -8.34 -23.93
N PHE A 614 -17.79 -7.61 -24.40
CA PHE A 614 -18.49 -7.94 -25.65
C PHE A 614 -17.55 -7.95 -26.87
N LEU A 615 -16.39 -7.29 -26.80
CA LEU A 615 -15.38 -7.33 -27.86
C LEU A 615 -14.85 -8.74 -28.13
N LEU A 616 -14.90 -9.62 -27.13
CA LEU A 616 -14.56 -11.03 -27.31
C LEU A 616 -15.61 -11.78 -28.13
N ASP A 617 -16.89 -11.44 -27.96
CA ASP A 617 -17.96 -12.06 -28.72
C ASP A 617 -17.89 -11.67 -30.18
N GLU A 618 -17.54 -10.41 -30.49
CA GLU A 618 -17.28 -9.95 -31.85
C GLU A 618 -16.18 -10.78 -32.56
N VAL A 619 -15.17 -11.22 -31.81
CA VAL A 619 -14.13 -12.10 -32.38
C VAL A 619 -14.60 -13.56 -32.45
N ARG A 620 -15.27 -14.07 -31.41
CA ARG A 620 -15.79 -15.46 -31.40
C ARG A 620 -16.75 -15.71 -32.56
N ASP A 621 -17.55 -14.71 -32.91
CA ASP A 621 -18.52 -14.82 -34.00
C ASP A 621 -17.88 -14.97 -35.36
N LEU A 622 -16.60 -14.69 -35.52
CA LEU A 622 -15.87 -14.82 -36.78
C LEU A 622 -15.27 -16.22 -37.03
N PHE A 623 -15.20 -17.04 -35.94
CA PHE A 623 -14.51 -18.32 -36.00
C PHE A 623 -15.41 -19.48 -35.60
N ASP A 624 -15.01 -20.68 -36.04
CA ASP A 624 -15.63 -21.92 -35.59
C ASP A 624 -15.39 -22.13 -34.07
N ALA A 625 -16.46 -22.15 -33.33
CA ALA A 625 -16.40 -22.23 -31.87
C ALA A 625 -15.71 -23.51 -31.36
N ASP A 626 -15.87 -24.62 -32.09
CA ASP A 626 -15.28 -25.91 -31.74
C ASP A 626 -13.77 -25.97 -32.02
N ARG A 627 -13.29 -25.05 -32.85
CA ARG A 627 -11.88 -24.94 -33.24
C ARG A 627 -11.12 -23.83 -32.51
N LEU A 628 -11.81 -22.92 -31.85
CA LEU A 628 -11.19 -21.82 -31.16
C LEU A 628 -10.59 -22.28 -29.80
N GLU A 629 -9.28 -22.44 -29.78
CA GLU A 629 -8.56 -22.92 -28.60
C GLU A 629 -8.76 -21.96 -27.41
N THR A 630 -9.23 -22.53 -26.29
CA THR A 630 -9.36 -21.79 -25.03
C THR A 630 -8.51 -22.43 -23.95
N VAL A 631 -7.50 -21.70 -23.50
CA VAL A 631 -6.65 -22.11 -22.37
C VAL A 631 -7.21 -21.47 -21.10
N ARG A 632 -7.40 -22.30 -20.05
CA ARG A 632 -8.01 -21.86 -18.79
C ARG A 632 -7.09 -22.06 -17.59
N ARG A 633 -7.16 -21.13 -16.65
CA ARG A 633 -6.54 -21.23 -15.34
C ARG A 633 -7.48 -20.66 -14.27
N SER A 634 -7.92 -21.51 -13.35
CA SER A 634 -8.86 -21.14 -12.29
C SER A 634 -8.13 -20.58 -11.06
N LEU A 635 -8.85 -19.88 -10.18
CA LEU A 635 -8.32 -19.48 -8.86
C LEU A 635 -7.94 -20.66 -7.98
N SER A 636 -8.65 -21.79 -8.15
CA SER A 636 -8.34 -23.04 -7.46
C SER A 636 -7.04 -23.70 -7.92
N ASP A 637 -6.50 -23.29 -9.07
CA ASP A 637 -5.26 -23.82 -9.61
C ASP A 637 -4.07 -23.14 -8.92
N VAL A 638 -3.86 -23.49 -7.64
CA VAL A 638 -2.80 -22.89 -6.79
C VAL A 638 -1.40 -23.13 -7.37
N THR A 639 -1.22 -24.31 -8.01
CA THR A 639 0.01 -24.66 -8.73
C THR A 639 -0.29 -25.04 -10.16
N TRP A 640 0.72 -25.07 -11.00
CA TRP A 640 0.64 -25.62 -12.34
C TRP A 640 0.63 -27.16 -12.30
N PRO A 641 0.03 -27.84 -13.30
CA PRO A 641 0.28 -29.25 -13.49
C PRO A 641 1.79 -29.51 -13.75
N LEU A 642 2.32 -30.62 -13.26
CA LEU A 642 3.75 -30.93 -13.35
C LEU A 642 4.32 -30.95 -14.77
N ASP A 643 3.50 -31.37 -15.75
CA ASP A 643 3.85 -31.45 -17.18
C ASP A 643 3.80 -30.13 -17.91
N SER A 644 3.16 -29.13 -17.34
CA SER A 644 2.93 -27.81 -17.97
C SER A 644 3.44 -26.64 -17.13
N ALA A 645 4.17 -26.92 -16.05
CA ALA A 645 4.77 -25.91 -15.21
C ALA A 645 5.75 -25.02 -16.02
N PRO A 646 5.54 -23.71 -16.05
CA PRO A 646 6.30 -22.83 -16.94
C PRO A 646 7.74 -22.58 -16.49
N THR A 647 8.06 -22.77 -15.21
CA THR A 647 9.41 -22.57 -14.67
C THR A 647 9.78 -23.66 -13.68
N ASP A 648 11.08 -23.78 -13.37
CA ASP A 648 11.57 -24.74 -12.37
C ASP A 648 10.93 -24.47 -10.98
N ALA A 649 10.78 -23.20 -10.61
CA ALA A 649 10.14 -22.83 -9.35
C ALA A 649 8.66 -23.25 -9.28
N GLU A 650 7.92 -23.10 -10.37
CA GLU A 650 6.52 -23.58 -10.46
C GLU A 650 6.45 -25.11 -10.49
N TRP A 651 7.39 -25.76 -11.14
CA TRP A 651 7.50 -27.22 -11.11
C TRP A 651 7.81 -27.75 -9.71
N GLU A 652 8.72 -27.11 -8.98
CA GLU A 652 9.03 -27.48 -7.59
C GLU A 652 7.81 -27.29 -6.67
N ARG A 653 7.05 -26.19 -6.85
CA ARG A 653 5.79 -25.97 -6.12
C ARG A 653 4.75 -27.08 -6.41
N ALA A 654 4.59 -27.40 -7.68
CA ALA A 654 3.68 -28.46 -8.12
C ALA A 654 4.10 -29.82 -7.53
N LEU A 655 5.39 -30.12 -7.56
CA LEU A 655 5.97 -31.33 -7.00
C LEU A 655 5.80 -31.39 -5.48
N ALA A 656 5.96 -30.28 -4.78
CA ALA A 656 5.74 -30.19 -3.34
C ALA A 656 4.28 -30.48 -2.96
N LEU A 657 3.32 -29.97 -3.75
CA LEU A 657 1.90 -30.24 -3.55
C LEU A 657 1.56 -31.70 -3.87
N ALA A 658 2.08 -32.24 -4.98
CA ALA A 658 1.82 -33.62 -5.41
C ALA A 658 2.39 -34.67 -4.45
N ARG A 659 3.43 -34.34 -3.69
CA ARG A 659 4.06 -35.25 -2.70
C ARG A 659 3.27 -35.38 -1.41
N ASN A 660 2.01 -35.01 -1.37
CA ASN A 660 1.09 -35.07 -0.23
C ASN A 660 1.78 -34.76 1.10
N GLY A 661 1.41 -33.68 1.70
CA GLY A 661 2.06 -33.06 2.83
C GLY A 661 2.65 -34.05 3.82
N ARG A 662 3.92 -33.90 4.10
CA ARG A 662 4.46 -34.45 5.34
C ARG A 662 3.55 -33.94 6.45
N GLU A 663 3.06 -34.85 7.28
CA GLU A 663 2.41 -34.41 8.51
C GLU A 663 3.30 -33.34 9.16
N PRO A 664 2.72 -32.22 9.58
CA PRO A 664 3.52 -31.19 10.21
C PRO A 664 4.27 -31.81 11.39
N VAL A 665 5.58 -31.65 11.40
CA VAL A 665 6.40 -32.10 12.52
C VAL A 665 5.94 -31.31 13.74
N ARG A 666 5.34 -32.02 14.70
CA ARG A 666 4.92 -31.46 15.96
C ARG A 666 6.09 -31.41 16.93
N PRO A 667 6.19 -30.38 17.77
CA PRO A 667 7.21 -30.37 18.81
C PRO A 667 7.01 -31.53 19.78
N ASP A 668 8.00 -32.36 19.98
CA ASP A 668 7.98 -33.48 20.92
C ASP A 668 8.99 -33.33 22.06
N GLY A 669 10.14 -32.72 21.80
CA GLY A 669 11.17 -32.49 22.77
C GLY A 669 12.21 -31.48 22.27
N LEU A 670 13.02 -30.98 23.20
CA LEU A 670 14.24 -30.21 22.90
C LEU A 670 15.36 -31.20 22.66
N HIS A 671 16.18 -30.97 21.62
CA HIS A 671 17.25 -31.89 21.19
C HIS A 671 18.65 -31.25 21.27
N ASP A 672 18.75 -29.93 21.50
CA ASP A 672 20.04 -29.28 21.64
C ASP A 672 20.73 -29.70 22.94
N PRO A 673 21.95 -30.27 22.85
CA PRO A 673 22.64 -30.81 24.05
C PRO A 673 22.93 -29.73 25.10
N GLY A 674 23.28 -28.51 24.68
CA GLY A 674 23.59 -27.42 25.61
C GLY A 674 22.34 -26.95 26.38
N VAL A 675 21.19 -26.87 25.68
CA VAL A 675 19.90 -26.52 26.32
C VAL A 675 19.48 -27.64 27.27
N LEU A 676 19.62 -28.91 26.89
CA LEU A 676 19.28 -30.05 27.77
C LEU A 676 20.18 -30.11 29.01
N GLU A 677 21.48 -29.83 28.91
CA GLU A 677 22.41 -29.75 30.05
C GLU A 677 21.99 -28.61 31.01
N GLU A 678 21.66 -27.45 30.49
CA GLU A 678 21.15 -26.31 31.28
C GLU A 678 19.85 -26.70 32.00
N LEU A 679 18.89 -27.31 31.31
CA LEU A 679 17.60 -27.70 31.90
C LEU A 679 17.81 -28.83 32.96
N ALA A 680 18.66 -29.80 32.69
CA ALA A 680 18.96 -30.87 33.62
C ALA A 680 19.60 -30.37 34.91
N SER A 681 20.42 -29.33 34.82
CA SER A 681 21.07 -28.70 36.00
C SER A 681 20.14 -27.85 36.83
N ARG A 682 18.93 -27.54 36.35
CA ARG A 682 17.97 -26.64 37.02
C ARG A 682 17.37 -27.30 38.24
N THR A 683 17.65 -26.77 39.44
CA THR A 683 17.11 -27.27 40.71
C THR A 683 15.94 -26.45 41.24
N THR A 684 15.86 -25.14 40.94
CA THR A 684 14.88 -24.25 41.51
C THR A 684 13.89 -23.76 40.46
N PHE A 685 12.60 -23.86 40.75
CA PHE A 685 11.48 -23.47 39.92
C PHE A 685 10.59 -22.46 40.66
N SER A 686 9.90 -21.57 39.89
CA SER A 686 8.85 -20.73 40.47
C SER A 686 7.48 -21.40 40.32
N ALA A 687 6.58 -21.18 41.25
CA ALA A 687 5.21 -21.68 41.21
C ALA A 687 4.50 -21.30 39.87
N SER A 688 4.68 -20.05 39.41
CA SER A 688 4.13 -19.57 38.18
C SER A 688 4.74 -20.24 36.92
N SER A 689 6.01 -20.64 36.98
CA SER A 689 6.66 -21.38 35.89
C SER A 689 6.13 -22.81 35.77
N LEU A 690 5.92 -23.45 36.92
CA LEU A 690 5.33 -24.80 37.00
C LEU A 690 3.89 -24.81 36.49
N GLU A 691 3.05 -23.85 36.89
CA GLU A 691 1.67 -23.72 36.38
C GLU A 691 1.65 -23.43 34.87
N ALA A 692 2.58 -22.59 34.35
CA ALA A 692 2.69 -22.32 32.92
C ALA A 692 3.05 -23.58 32.13
N PHE A 693 3.95 -24.43 32.66
CA PHE A 693 4.29 -25.71 32.04
C PHE A 693 3.12 -26.71 32.11
N ALA A 694 2.42 -26.77 33.21
CA ALA A 694 1.24 -27.59 33.38
C ALA A 694 0.12 -27.17 32.46
N ASP A 695 0.00 -25.87 32.16
CA ASP A 695 -0.95 -25.34 31.18
C ASP A 695 -0.58 -25.78 29.75
N CYS A 696 0.62 -25.48 29.30
CA CYS A 696 1.18 -25.99 28.04
C CYS A 696 2.71 -25.86 27.99
N PRO A 697 3.45 -26.98 27.77
CA PRO A 697 4.91 -26.95 27.66
C PRO A 697 5.42 -26.00 26.55
N VAL A 698 4.73 -25.86 25.40
CA VAL A 698 5.10 -24.92 24.34
C VAL A 698 4.96 -23.46 24.81
N LYS A 699 3.88 -23.10 25.51
CA LYS A 699 3.74 -21.77 26.10
C LYS A 699 4.85 -21.49 27.11
N TRP A 700 5.17 -22.47 27.95
CA TRP A 700 6.27 -22.35 28.90
C TRP A 700 7.61 -22.15 28.19
N LEU A 701 7.88 -22.90 27.10
CA LEU A 701 9.09 -22.76 26.30
C LEU A 701 9.25 -21.30 25.84
N VAL A 702 8.20 -20.73 25.26
CA VAL A 702 8.26 -19.37 24.71
C VAL A 702 8.29 -18.33 25.85
N ASP A 703 7.36 -18.39 26.80
CA ASP A 703 7.19 -17.33 27.80
C ASP A 703 8.24 -17.36 28.92
N LYS A 704 8.77 -18.53 29.26
CA LYS A 704 9.64 -18.70 30.45
C LYS A 704 11.06 -19.07 30.11
N LEU A 705 11.32 -19.74 28.99
CA LEU A 705 12.68 -20.12 28.56
C LEU A 705 13.22 -19.14 27.52
N MET A 706 12.53 -18.95 26.39
CA MET A 706 12.97 -18.06 25.32
C MET A 706 12.82 -16.57 25.67
N ARG A 707 11.77 -16.21 26.36
CA ARG A 707 11.44 -14.85 26.81
C ARG A 707 11.61 -13.80 25.71
N PRO A 708 10.83 -13.89 24.60
CA PRO A 708 10.90 -12.89 23.57
C PRO A 708 10.58 -11.51 24.15
N VAL A 709 11.31 -10.49 23.66
CA VAL A 709 11.04 -9.11 24.09
C VAL A 709 9.74 -8.65 23.47
N GLU A 710 8.76 -8.34 24.29
CA GLU A 710 7.52 -7.72 23.82
C GLU A 710 7.78 -6.26 23.45
N LEU A 711 7.37 -5.89 22.22
CA LEU A 711 7.50 -4.52 21.71
C LEU A 711 6.28 -3.65 22.06
N GLU A 712 5.18 -4.27 22.43
CA GLU A 712 3.98 -3.55 22.87
C GLU A 712 4.05 -3.23 24.36
N PRO A 713 3.32 -2.20 24.84
CA PRO A 713 3.16 -1.94 26.27
C PRO A 713 2.60 -3.17 26.99
N GLU A 714 3.05 -3.41 28.22
CA GLU A 714 2.51 -4.49 29.04
C GLU A 714 0.96 -4.48 29.04
N PRO A 715 0.31 -5.66 28.98
CA PRO A 715 -1.16 -5.74 28.95
C PRO A 715 -1.79 -5.03 30.15
N GLU A 716 -2.80 -4.20 29.93
CA GLU A 716 -3.53 -3.45 30.98
C GLU A 716 -3.93 -4.31 32.20
N PRO A 717 -4.37 -5.59 32.03
CA PRO A 717 -4.69 -6.44 33.19
C PRO A 717 -3.49 -6.78 34.05
N LEU A 718 -2.30 -6.96 33.45
CA LEU A 718 -1.07 -7.29 34.20
C LEU A 718 -0.62 -6.09 35.05
N VAL A 719 -0.47 -4.92 34.42
CA VAL A 719 -0.08 -3.67 35.13
C VAL A 719 -1.08 -3.33 36.25
N ARG A 720 -2.38 -3.52 35.97
CA ARG A 720 -3.43 -3.33 36.98
C ARG A 720 -3.28 -4.29 38.15
N GLY A 721 -2.90 -5.55 37.87
CA GLY A 721 -2.66 -6.56 38.90
C GLY A 721 -1.50 -6.16 39.82
N THR A 722 -0.34 -5.86 39.21
CA THR A 722 0.86 -5.44 39.94
C THR A 722 0.62 -4.17 40.79
N TYR A 723 -0.13 -3.21 40.24
CA TYR A 723 -0.51 -2.00 40.95
C TYR A 723 -1.43 -2.31 42.14
N ALA A 724 -2.41 -3.22 41.98
CA ALA A 724 -3.29 -3.63 43.06
C ALA A 724 -2.53 -4.26 44.23
N HIS A 725 -1.57 -5.18 43.96
CA HIS A 725 -0.74 -5.81 44.99
C HIS A 725 0.12 -4.78 45.74
N ALA A 726 0.80 -3.90 45.01
CA ALA A 726 1.62 -2.85 45.60
C ALA A 726 0.82 -1.88 46.50
N VAL A 727 -0.43 -1.59 46.11
CA VAL A 727 -1.33 -0.73 46.92
C VAL A 727 -1.79 -1.46 48.18
N LEU A 728 -2.20 -2.73 48.08
CA LEU A 728 -2.65 -3.51 49.22
C LEU A 728 -1.52 -3.73 50.23
N GLU A 729 -0.32 -4.14 49.78
CA GLU A 729 0.86 -4.28 50.62
C GLU A 729 1.13 -3.00 51.43
N ALA A 730 1.24 -1.86 50.74
CA ALA A 730 1.53 -0.59 51.40
C ALA A 730 0.39 -0.13 52.32
N THR A 731 -0.86 -0.44 51.98
CA THR A 731 -2.01 -0.11 52.82
C THR A 731 -1.99 -0.89 54.11
N TYR A 732 -1.82 -2.20 54.09
CA TYR A 732 -1.76 -3.04 55.27
C TYR A 732 -0.52 -2.73 56.15
N SER A 733 0.64 -2.47 55.54
CA SER A 733 1.86 -2.07 56.25
C SER A 733 1.66 -0.75 57.02
N ARG A 734 1.11 0.28 56.35
CA ARG A 734 0.81 1.56 57.00
C ARG A 734 -0.30 1.47 58.07
N LEU A 735 -1.29 0.63 57.83
CA LEU A 735 -2.32 0.38 58.83
C LEU A 735 -1.72 -0.23 60.08
N ARG A 736 -0.82 -1.22 59.95
CA ARG A 736 -0.07 -1.83 61.06
C ARG A 736 0.78 -0.82 61.81
N GLU A 737 1.52 0.02 61.12
CA GLU A 737 2.35 1.06 61.71
C GLU A 737 1.53 2.07 62.54
N GLN A 738 0.33 2.40 62.12
CA GLN A 738 -0.49 3.43 62.72
C GLN A 738 -1.44 2.91 63.81
N THR A 739 -1.87 1.66 63.71
CA THR A 739 -2.87 1.08 64.63
C THR A 739 -2.34 -0.08 65.47
N GLY A 740 -1.13 -0.58 65.15
CA GLY A 740 -0.53 -1.76 65.80
C GLY A 740 -0.97 -3.09 65.21
N SER A 741 -1.95 -3.10 64.26
CA SER A 741 -2.42 -4.29 63.58
C SER A 741 -2.72 -3.99 62.12
N ALA A 742 -2.41 -4.94 61.22
CA ALA A 742 -2.78 -4.83 59.80
C ALA A 742 -4.20 -5.33 59.53
N LYS A 743 -4.93 -5.79 60.56
CA LYS A 743 -6.28 -6.33 60.40
C LYS A 743 -7.29 -5.19 60.16
N VAL A 744 -8.08 -5.34 59.12
CA VAL A 744 -9.19 -4.42 58.84
C VAL A 744 -10.42 -4.89 59.59
N THR A 745 -10.85 -4.07 60.55
CA THR A 745 -12.03 -4.28 61.38
C THR A 745 -13.05 -3.15 61.11
N PRO A 746 -14.31 -3.27 61.54
CA PRO A 746 -15.26 -2.16 61.45
C PRO A 746 -14.74 -0.85 62.09
N ASP A 747 -13.95 -0.92 63.15
CA ASP A 747 -13.40 0.24 63.82
C ASP A 747 -12.21 0.87 63.03
N SER A 748 -11.39 0.06 62.37
CA SER A 748 -10.22 0.53 61.62
C SER A 748 -10.55 0.81 60.13
N LEU A 749 -11.73 0.43 59.65
CA LEU A 749 -12.10 0.51 58.23
C LEU A 749 -11.95 1.92 57.67
N ALA A 750 -12.50 2.92 58.33
CA ALA A 750 -12.41 4.31 57.86
C ALA A 750 -10.96 4.76 57.67
N ARG A 751 -10.07 4.36 58.58
CA ARG A 751 -8.63 4.66 58.49
C ARG A 751 -7.97 3.87 57.38
N ALA A 752 -8.32 2.60 57.19
CA ALA A 752 -7.79 1.76 56.14
C ALA A 752 -8.18 2.29 54.74
N GLU A 753 -9.42 2.77 54.59
CA GLU A 753 -9.89 3.40 53.33
C GLU A 753 -9.14 4.70 53.04
N GLU A 754 -8.89 5.56 54.05
CA GLU A 754 -8.10 6.78 53.90
C GLU A 754 -6.67 6.47 53.46
N ILE A 755 -6.00 5.54 54.12
CA ILE A 755 -4.65 5.09 53.78
C ILE A 755 -4.60 4.52 52.35
N LEU A 756 -5.60 3.72 51.95
CA LEU A 756 -5.67 3.15 50.61
C LEU A 756 -5.68 4.24 49.54
N LEU A 757 -6.51 5.26 49.70
CA LEU A 757 -6.61 6.37 48.75
C LEU A 757 -5.31 7.18 48.63
N ASP A 758 -4.65 7.42 49.79
CA ASP A 758 -3.35 8.10 49.84
C ASP A 758 -2.27 7.29 49.11
N VAL A 759 -2.18 5.98 49.42
CA VAL A 759 -1.24 5.06 48.78
C VAL A 759 -1.49 4.94 47.26
N MET A 760 -2.75 4.86 46.85
CA MET A 760 -3.08 4.85 45.41
C MET A 760 -2.57 6.10 44.70
N THR A 761 -2.79 7.27 45.34
CA THR A 761 -2.35 8.55 44.75
C THR A 761 -0.81 8.62 44.65
N GLU A 762 -0.12 8.17 45.68
CA GLU A 762 1.34 8.18 45.78
C GLU A 762 1.99 7.24 44.74
N LYS A 763 1.49 6.00 44.63
CA LYS A 763 2.05 4.98 43.72
C LYS A 763 1.57 5.10 42.27
N GLN A 764 0.48 5.84 41.97
CA GLN A 764 -0.08 5.97 40.63
C GLN A 764 0.94 6.36 39.53
N PRO A 765 1.92 7.27 39.76
CA PRO A 765 2.89 7.64 38.75
C PRO A 765 3.80 6.50 38.26
N GLU A 766 3.97 5.45 39.09
CA GLU A 766 4.83 4.29 38.81
C GLU A 766 4.15 3.27 37.89
N TYR A 767 2.79 3.29 37.82
CA TYR A 767 1.98 2.28 37.14
C TYR A 767 1.08 2.88 36.05
N ARG A 768 1.53 2.86 34.82
CA ARG A 768 0.74 3.34 33.69
C ARG A 768 -0.13 2.22 33.11
N ILE A 769 -1.31 1.99 33.68
CA ILE A 769 -2.23 0.90 33.27
C ILE A 769 -2.62 0.97 31.80
N SER A 770 -2.71 2.16 31.22
CA SER A 770 -3.04 2.34 29.78
C SER A 770 -2.32 3.54 29.19
N PRO A 771 -1.85 3.46 27.92
CA PRO A 771 -1.27 4.62 27.23
C PRO A 771 -2.31 5.70 26.92
N LYS A 772 -3.61 5.36 26.90
CA LYS A 772 -4.72 6.31 26.65
C LYS A 772 -5.23 6.91 27.94
N GLU A 773 -5.09 8.21 28.11
CA GLU A 773 -5.43 8.93 29.34
C GLU A 773 -6.86 8.67 29.86
N THR A 774 -7.86 8.65 28.97
CA THR A 774 -9.25 8.36 29.33
C THR A 774 -9.44 6.94 29.86
N ARG A 775 -8.78 5.94 29.24
CA ARG A 775 -8.79 4.55 29.70
C ARG A 775 -8.05 4.41 31.03
N PHE A 776 -6.89 5.05 31.15
CA PHE A 776 -6.10 5.07 32.36
C PHE A 776 -6.94 5.55 33.55
N ARG A 777 -7.57 6.73 33.47
CA ARG A 777 -8.43 7.25 34.55
C ARG A 777 -9.60 6.33 34.88
N THR A 778 -10.21 5.74 33.89
CA THR A 778 -11.31 4.79 34.08
C THR A 778 -10.82 3.51 34.78
N ALA A 779 -9.66 2.98 34.40
CA ALA A 779 -9.07 1.78 34.98
C ALA A 779 -8.67 2.03 36.46
N VAL A 780 -8.06 3.18 36.74
CA VAL A 780 -7.70 3.57 38.11
C VAL A 780 -8.94 3.70 39.03
N ARG A 781 -9.98 4.42 38.58
CA ARG A 781 -11.24 4.53 39.33
C ARG A 781 -11.91 3.20 39.60
N LYS A 782 -11.88 2.31 38.62
CA LYS A 782 -12.44 0.97 38.76
C LYS A 782 -11.64 0.17 39.80
N LEU A 783 -10.31 0.24 39.76
CA LEU A 783 -9.44 -0.43 40.72
C LEU A 783 -9.68 0.12 42.13
N GLU A 784 -9.74 1.43 42.29
CA GLU A 784 -10.10 2.11 43.56
C GLU A 784 -11.40 1.55 44.15
N PHE A 785 -12.45 1.49 43.36
CA PHE A 785 -13.73 0.94 43.77
C PHE A 785 -13.63 -0.55 44.17
N ASP A 786 -12.88 -1.34 43.44
CA ASP A 786 -12.70 -2.77 43.71
C ASP A 786 -11.91 -2.98 45.01
N LEU A 787 -10.85 -2.18 45.28
CA LEU A 787 -10.04 -2.27 46.48
C LEU A 787 -10.77 -1.75 47.74
N LEU A 788 -11.49 -0.63 47.65
CA LEU A 788 -12.34 -0.15 48.74
C LEU A 788 -13.39 -1.18 49.12
N ARG A 789 -14.01 -1.80 48.16
CA ARG A 789 -14.98 -2.87 48.38
C ARG A 789 -14.33 -4.09 49.00
N HIS A 790 -13.08 -4.42 48.67
CA HIS A 790 -12.34 -5.49 49.29
C HIS A 790 -12.11 -5.21 50.79
N LEU A 791 -11.65 -4.00 51.18
CA LEU A 791 -11.46 -3.62 52.61
C LEU A 791 -12.75 -3.70 53.42
N ARG A 792 -13.88 -3.22 52.86
CA ARG A 792 -15.21 -3.31 53.53
C ARG A 792 -15.61 -4.74 53.79
N ARG A 793 -15.41 -5.64 52.85
CA ARG A 793 -15.71 -7.07 53.03
C ARG A 793 -14.80 -7.72 54.05
N GLU A 794 -13.56 -7.29 54.10
CA GLU A 794 -12.63 -7.78 55.09
C GLU A 794 -13.03 -7.37 56.46
N ALA A 795 -13.44 -6.12 56.67
CA ALA A 795 -14.03 -5.65 57.91
C ALA A 795 -15.28 -6.44 58.34
N ASP A 796 -16.16 -6.76 57.37
CA ASP A 796 -17.39 -7.53 57.61
C ASP A 796 -17.14 -9.01 57.88
N ARG A 797 -15.99 -9.55 57.41
CA ARG A 797 -15.66 -10.98 57.50
C ARG A 797 -15.41 -11.40 58.98
N GLY A 798 -14.77 -10.55 59.73
CA GLY A 798 -14.40 -10.90 61.10
C GLY A 798 -13.35 -12.00 61.14
N GLY A 799 -13.47 -12.89 62.13
CA GLY A 799 -12.53 -13.99 62.38
C GLY A 799 -11.40 -13.63 63.31
N SER A 800 -10.55 -14.59 63.64
CA SER A 800 -9.45 -14.43 64.61
C SER A 800 -8.08 -14.24 63.96
N PHE A 801 -7.94 -14.56 62.68
CA PHE A 801 -6.67 -14.45 61.93
C PHE A 801 -6.27 -12.98 61.69
N GLU A 802 -4.97 -12.69 61.83
CA GLU A 802 -4.38 -11.38 61.58
C GLU A 802 -3.29 -11.43 60.49
N PRO A 803 -3.21 -10.45 59.59
CA PRO A 803 -2.11 -10.37 58.62
C PRO A 803 -0.76 -10.26 59.34
N ALA A 804 0.09 -11.29 59.16
CA ALA A 804 1.42 -11.36 59.76
C ALA A 804 2.50 -10.95 58.76
N ASP A 805 2.51 -11.58 57.59
CA ASP A 805 3.46 -11.27 56.53
C ASP A 805 2.73 -10.79 55.27
N LEU A 806 3.35 -9.81 54.59
CA LEU A 806 2.90 -9.26 53.32
C LEU A 806 4.02 -9.43 52.31
N GLU A 807 3.69 -9.87 51.10
CA GLU A 807 4.67 -10.08 50.02
C GLU A 807 5.87 -10.94 50.49
N LEU A 808 5.60 -12.02 51.23
CA LEU A 808 6.61 -12.90 51.82
C LEU A 808 7.40 -13.67 50.77
N GLU A 809 8.66 -13.35 50.61
CA GLU A 809 9.58 -13.97 49.66
C GLU A 809 10.30 -15.18 50.26
N PHE A 810 10.44 -16.26 49.42
CA PHE A 810 11.25 -17.44 49.77
C PHE A 810 12.01 -17.96 48.54
N GLY A 811 13.25 -18.38 48.76
CA GLY A 811 14.11 -18.90 47.70
C GLY A 811 14.53 -17.88 46.63
N MET A 812 14.33 -16.59 46.88
CA MET A 812 14.85 -15.50 46.09
C MET A 812 16.29 -15.15 46.49
N PRO A 813 17.12 -14.53 45.62
CA PRO A 813 18.50 -14.21 45.96
C PRO A 813 18.66 -13.40 47.24
N ASP A 814 17.72 -12.50 47.54
CA ASP A 814 17.75 -11.58 48.69
C ASP A 814 16.74 -11.94 49.78
N SER A 815 16.05 -13.10 49.69
CA SER A 815 15.05 -13.50 50.67
C SER A 815 15.69 -14.15 51.90
N GLU A 816 15.12 -13.87 53.09
CA GLU A 816 15.53 -14.48 54.37
C GLU A 816 15.21 -15.98 54.46
N LEU A 817 14.17 -16.41 53.73
CA LEU A 817 13.74 -17.80 53.74
C LEU A 817 14.36 -18.57 52.56
N PRO A 818 14.86 -19.81 52.80
CA PRO A 818 15.42 -20.63 51.75
C PRO A 818 14.34 -21.07 50.75
N ALA A 819 14.74 -21.65 49.60
CA ALA A 819 13.81 -22.28 48.68
C ALA A 819 13.16 -23.50 49.34
N LEU A 820 11.87 -23.73 49.06
CA LEU A 820 11.11 -24.86 49.58
C LEU A 820 11.59 -26.16 48.92
N ASP A 821 12.07 -27.10 49.70
CA ASP A 821 12.50 -28.41 49.21
C ASP A 821 11.31 -29.31 48.87
N MET A 822 11.25 -29.76 47.65
CA MET A 822 10.20 -30.67 47.19
C MET A 822 10.67 -32.14 47.14
N GLY A 823 11.93 -32.41 47.47
CA GLY A 823 12.63 -33.70 47.32
C GLY A 823 13.18 -33.89 45.92
N GLU A 824 13.99 -34.96 45.73
CA GLU A 824 14.62 -35.33 44.48
C GLU A 824 15.45 -34.22 43.81
N GLY A 825 16.04 -33.32 44.61
CA GLY A 825 16.80 -32.16 44.08
C GLY A 825 15.97 -31.10 43.40
N VAL A 826 14.69 -31.05 43.72
CA VAL A 826 13.76 -30.04 43.22
C VAL A 826 13.39 -29.08 44.33
N SER A 827 13.54 -27.78 44.07
CA SER A 827 13.16 -26.74 45.02
C SER A 827 12.21 -25.74 44.36
N VAL A 828 11.35 -25.13 45.17
CA VAL A 828 10.42 -24.10 44.69
C VAL A 828 10.75 -22.78 45.37
N ARG A 829 10.70 -21.70 44.62
CA ARG A 829 10.77 -20.31 45.06
C ARG A 829 9.48 -19.58 44.79
N GLY A 830 9.16 -18.60 45.58
CA GLY A 830 7.94 -17.85 45.40
C GLY A 830 7.86 -16.60 46.23
N LYS A 831 6.74 -15.91 46.06
CA LYS A 831 6.36 -14.73 46.81
C LYS A 831 4.90 -14.87 47.17
N ILE A 832 4.58 -14.85 48.46
CA ILE A 832 3.22 -15.03 48.99
C ILE A 832 2.65 -13.65 49.23
N ASP A 833 1.54 -13.31 48.62
CA ASP A 833 0.96 -11.97 48.72
C ASP A 833 0.62 -11.59 50.17
N ARG A 834 0.02 -12.54 50.91
CA ARG A 834 -0.35 -12.33 52.32
C ARG A 834 -0.43 -13.65 53.08
N VAL A 835 0.10 -13.63 54.29
CA VAL A 835 -0.02 -14.70 55.29
C VAL A 835 -0.70 -14.15 56.51
N ASP A 836 -1.86 -14.69 56.89
CA ASP A 836 -2.56 -14.36 58.11
C ASP A 836 -2.31 -15.48 59.10
N THR A 837 -2.07 -15.13 60.38
CA THR A 837 -1.77 -16.11 61.43
C THR A 837 -2.72 -16.02 62.62
N TRP A 838 -2.98 -17.17 63.21
CA TRP A 838 -3.74 -17.30 64.46
C TRP A 838 -3.35 -18.60 65.20
N ASN A 839 -2.95 -18.48 66.41
CA ASN A 839 -2.67 -19.58 67.34
C ASN A 839 -1.80 -20.73 66.69
N GLY A 840 -0.76 -20.35 65.97
CA GLY A 840 0.13 -21.30 65.27
C GLY A 840 -0.35 -21.78 63.89
N TYR A 841 -1.55 -21.42 63.47
CA TYR A 841 -2.10 -21.66 62.17
C TYR A 841 -1.80 -20.52 61.21
N ALA A 842 -1.67 -20.83 59.89
CA ALA A 842 -1.46 -19.85 58.80
C ALA A 842 -2.49 -20.00 57.68
N LEU A 843 -3.09 -18.88 57.29
CA LEU A 843 -3.91 -18.78 56.06
C LEU A 843 -3.11 -18.03 55.01
N VAL A 844 -2.91 -18.66 53.85
CA VAL A 844 -2.24 -18.05 52.71
C VAL A 844 -3.28 -17.45 51.77
N THR A 845 -3.10 -16.21 51.41
CA THR A 845 -3.98 -15.51 50.44
C THR A 845 -3.18 -15.05 49.23
N ASP A 846 -3.67 -15.39 48.04
CA ASP A 846 -3.15 -14.94 46.76
C ASP A 846 -4.21 -14.08 46.05
N TYR A 847 -3.88 -12.82 45.78
CA TYR A 847 -4.79 -11.86 45.16
C TYR A 847 -4.88 -12.04 43.66
N LYS A 848 -6.09 -12.11 43.11
CA LYS A 848 -6.33 -12.16 41.68
C LYS A 848 -7.07 -10.90 41.24
N SER A 849 -6.48 -10.15 40.36
CA SER A 849 -7.07 -8.91 39.77
C SER A 849 -8.34 -9.15 38.95
N GLY A 850 -8.65 -10.42 38.63
CA GLY A 850 -9.85 -10.85 37.94
C GLY A 850 -11.07 -11.09 38.82
N ARG A 851 -12.11 -11.71 38.24
CA ARG A 851 -13.37 -12.05 38.91
C ARG A 851 -13.42 -13.51 39.36
N LYS A 852 -12.44 -14.34 39.02
CA LYS A 852 -12.49 -15.79 39.22
C LYS A 852 -11.58 -16.20 40.36
N GLY A 853 -12.15 -16.90 41.36
CA GLY A 853 -11.44 -17.71 42.32
C GLY A 853 -11.38 -19.16 41.90
N TYR A 854 -10.44 -19.95 42.43
CA TYR A 854 -10.18 -21.33 42.04
C TYR A 854 -10.49 -22.27 43.22
N PRO A 855 -11.65 -22.96 43.23
CA PRO A 855 -12.00 -23.94 44.27
C PRO A 855 -11.08 -25.15 44.19
N VAL A 856 -10.77 -25.80 45.34
CA VAL A 856 -9.88 -26.98 45.37
C VAL A 856 -10.33 -28.09 44.44
N ALA A 857 -11.63 -28.36 44.32
CA ALA A 857 -12.19 -29.38 43.46
C ALA A 857 -11.84 -29.21 41.96
N ARG A 858 -11.32 -28.06 41.57
CA ARG A 858 -10.93 -27.75 40.19
C ARG A 858 -9.42 -27.51 40.02
N TRP A 859 -8.62 -27.54 41.08
CA TRP A 859 -7.19 -27.26 40.99
C TRP A 859 -6.46 -28.14 39.99
N GLU A 860 -6.80 -29.40 39.92
CA GLU A 860 -6.25 -30.34 38.95
C GLU A 860 -6.67 -29.97 37.50
N GLN A 861 -7.95 -29.71 37.27
CA GLN A 861 -8.48 -29.32 35.97
C GLN A 861 -7.99 -27.95 35.53
N ASP A 862 -8.02 -26.95 36.44
CA ASP A 862 -7.56 -25.59 36.19
C ASP A 862 -6.02 -25.47 36.34
N ARG A 863 -5.31 -26.56 36.65
CA ARG A 863 -3.84 -26.69 36.76
C ARG A 863 -3.22 -25.72 37.75
N ARG A 864 -3.89 -25.53 38.89
CA ARG A 864 -3.47 -24.63 39.96
C ARG A 864 -2.69 -25.38 41.05
N MET A 865 -1.53 -24.83 41.39
CA MET A 865 -0.65 -25.38 42.42
C MET A 865 -0.16 -24.30 43.42
N GLN A 866 -0.23 -23.03 43.04
CA GLN A 866 0.34 -21.90 43.76
C GLN A 866 -0.10 -21.86 45.24
N ALA A 867 -1.39 -21.95 45.51
CA ALA A 867 -1.89 -21.92 46.86
C ALA A 867 -1.39 -23.12 47.73
N ALA A 868 -1.36 -24.33 47.17
CA ALA A 868 -0.83 -25.51 47.88
C ALA A 868 0.67 -25.40 48.16
N LEU A 869 1.45 -24.87 47.19
CA LEU A 869 2.88 -24.65 47.36
C LEU A 869 3.19 -23.60 48.41
N TYR A 870 2.37 -22.58 48.52
CA TYR A 870 2.50 -21.55 49.51
C TYR A 870 2.10 -22.03 50.90
N MET A 871 1.11 -22.90 51.01
CA MET A 871 0.78 -23.61 52.25
C MET A 871 1.95 -24.49 52.72
N LEU A 872 2.58 -25.25 51.82
CA LEU A 872 3.79 -26.03 52.17
C LEU A 872 4.96 -25.12 52.60
N ALA A 873 5.12 -23.96 51.94
CA ALA A 873 6.16 -23.00 52.30
C ALA A 873 6.00 -22.42 53.71
N VAL A 874 4.78 -22.04 54.13
CA VAL A 874 4.57 -21.56 55.52
C VAL A 874 4.73 -22.66 56.54
N GLU A 875 4.35 -23.90 56.19
CA GLU A 875 4.54 -25.06 57.07
C GLU A 875 6.03 -25.36 57.28
N GLU A 876 6.78 -25.58 56.23
CA GLU A 876 8.15 -26.05 56.29
C GLU A 876 9.16 -24.96 56.64
N LEU A 877 8.94 -23.72 56.17
CA LEU A 877 9.90 -22.63 56.31
C LEU A 877 9.59 -21.74 57.54
N LYS A 878 8.33 -21.65 57.98
CA LYS A 878 7.93 -20.86 59.14
C LYS A 878 7.45 -21.71 60.32
N GLY A 879 7.24 -23.00 60.14
CA GLY A 879 6.77 -23.90 61.19
C GLY A 879 5.31 -23.61 61.64
N LEU A 880 4.47 -23.07 60.75
CA LEU A 880 3.09 -22.73 60.97
C LEU A 880 2.18 -23.79 60.35
N GLU A 881 1.16 -24.26 61.08
CA GLU A 881 0.23 -25.26 60.55
C GLU A 881 -0.70 -24.62 59.48
N PRO A 882 -0.84 -25.20 58.30
CA PRO A 882 -1.69 -24.63 57.24
C PRO A 882 -3.16 -24.69 57.56
N ALA A 883 -3.77 -23.53 57.89
CA ALA A 883 -5.24 -23.37 58.00
C ALA A 883 -5.93 -23.32 56.62
N GLY A 884 -5.19 -22.97 55.57
CA GLY A 884 -5.68 -22.94 54.22
C GLY A 884 -4.87 -22.10 53.25
N GLY A 885 -5.21 -22.23 51.95
CA GLY A 885 -4.69 -21.43 50.85
C GLY A 885 -5.82 -21.03 49.92
N VAL A 886 -5.98 -19.72 49.75
CA VAL A 886 -7.12 -19.18 48.97
C VAL A 886 -6.69 -18.19 47.87
N TYR A 887 -7.42 -18.22 46.78
CA TYR A 887 -7.37 -17.22 45.73
C TYR A 887 -8.48 -16.18 45.96
N MET A 888 -8.09 -14.93 46.12
CA MET A 888 -8.97 -13.78 46.47
C MET A 888 -9.25 -12.95 45.17
N PRO A 889 -10.45 -13.06 44.54
CA PRO A 889 -10.79 -12.28 43.38
C PRO A 889 -11.18 -10.84 43.76
N LEU A 890 -10.33 -9.86 43.44
CA LEU A 890 -10.55 -8.46 43.77
C LEU A 890 -11.69 -7.81 42.97
N ALA A 891 -11.86 -8.18 41.68
CA ALA A 891 -12.88 -7.60 40.80
C ALA A 891 -14.25 -8.29 40.87
N ASP A 892 -14.39 -9.36 41.65
CA ASP A 892 -15.70 -10.07 41.79
C ASP A 892 -16.65 -9.28 42.72
N ARG A 893 -17.93 -9.22 42.29
CA ARG A 893 -18.97 -8.54 43.10
C ARG A 893 -19.21 -9.18 44.47
N LYS A 894 -19.10 -10.50 44.56
CA LYS A 894 -19.23 -11.25 45.81
C LYS A 894 -17.92 -11.31 46.57
N GLY A 895 -16.78 -11.26 45.88
CA GLY A 895 -15.42 -11.29 46.48
C GLY A 895 -15.20 -12.51 47.36
N GLN A 896 -15.79 -13.64 47.01
CA GLN A 896 -15.71 -14.86 47.76
C GLN A 896 -14.37 -15.55 47.53
N PRO A 897 -13.53 -15.71 48.55
CA PRO A 897 -12.29 -16.48 48.41
C PRO A 897 -12.62 -17.94 48.11
N ARG A 898 -11.83 -18.52 47.21
CA ARG A 898 -11.96 -19.93 46.86
C ARG A 898 -10.60 -20.62 46.98
N GLY A 899 -10.58 -21.86 47.45
CA GLY A 899 -9.33 -22.55 47.65
C GLY A 899 -9.48 -23.85 48.43
N LEU A 900 -8.56 -24.09 49.35
CA LEU A 900 -8.51 -25.23 50.28
C LEU A 900 -8.45 -24.70 51.71
N LEU A 901 -9.30 -25.17 52.61
CA LEU A 901 -9.42 -24.69 53.97
C LEU A 901 -9.55 -25.90 54.89
N LEU A 902 -8.89 -25.81 56.06
CA LEU A 902 -9.01 -26.79 57.12
C LEU A 902 -10.32 -26.57 57.89
N ASP A 903 -11.17 -27.59 57.92
CA ASP A 903 -12.50 -27.49 58.55
C ASP A 903 -12.45 -27.26 60.07
N GLU A 904 -11.43 -27.80 60.76
CA GLU A 904 -11.24 -27.69 62.17
C GLU A 904 -11.08 -26.25 62.69
N VAL A 905 -10.53 -25.34 61.86
CA VAL A 905 -10.32 -23.93 62.18
C VAL A 905 -11.18 -22.97 61.38
N ALA A 906 -12.14 -23.50 60.61
CA ALA A 906 -12.93 -22.72 59.67
C ALA A 906 -13.79 -21.63 60.30
N ASP A 907 -14.23 -21.80 61.54
CA ASP A 907 -15.02 -20.80 62.24
C ASP A 907 -14.16 -19.59 62.69
N GLU A 908 -12.87 -19.80 62.93
CA GLU A 908 -11.91 -18.76 63.24
C GLU A 908 -11.44 -17.92 62.03
N LEU A 909 -11.64 -18.45 60.83
CA LEU A 909 -11.36 -17.69 59.60
C LEU A 909 -12.39 -16.59 59.33
N GLY A 910 -13.53 -16.63 60.01
CA GLY A 910 -14.63 -15.69 59.79
C GLY A 910 -15.57 -16.03 58.66
N ALA A 911 -16.44 -15.08 58.33
CA ALA A 911 -17.52 -15.30 57.36
C ALA A 911 -17.06 -15.21 55.87
N GLY A 912 -17.82 -15.79 54.97
CA GLY A 912 -17.67 -15.61 53.52
C GLY A 912 -16.84 -16.65 52.78
N TYR A 913 -16.29 -17.63 53.45
CA TYR A 913 -15.62 -18.78 52.80
C TYR A 913 -16.62 -19.85 52.33
N ALA A 914 -16.30 -20.51 51.26
CA ALA A 914 -17.20 -21.50 50.62
C ALA A 914 -17.13 -22.85 51.35
N LYS A 915 -18.28 -23.41 51.79
CA LYS A 915 -18.34 -24.72 52.45
C LYS A 915 -17.69 -25.87 51.65
N PRO A 916 -17.85 -25.95 50.29
CA PRO A 916 -17.19 -27.04 49.56
C PRO A 916 -15.66 -27.01 49.53
N ASP A 917 -15.05 -25.88 49.91
CA ASP A 917 -13.60 -25.69 49.95
C ASP A 917 -13.02 -26.13 51.32
N ARG A 918 -13.86 -26.45 52.33
CA ARG A 918 -13.49 -26.97 53.63
C ARG A 918 -13.21 -28.48 53.56
N LYS A 919 -12.09 -28.91 54.09
CA LYS A 919 -11.59 -30.28 54.09
C LYS A 919 -11.10 -30.66 55.48
N ASP A 920 -11.19 -31.94 55.80
CA ASP A 920 -10.55 -32.44 57.03
C ASP A 920 -9.01 -32.43 56.88
N ALA A 921 -8.26 -32.61 57.98
CA ALA A 921 -6.81 -32.58 58.01
C ALA A 921 -6.20 -33.68 57.09
N GLY A 922 -6.81 -34.82 56.93
CA GLY A 922 -6.35 -35.90 56.05
C GLY A 922 -6.55 -35.57 54.59
N GLU A 923 -7.70 -35.03 54.18
CA GLU A 923 -7.96 -34.54 52.80
C GLU A 923 -7.05 -33.35 52.43
N LEU A 924 -6.84 -32.40 53.37
CA LEU A 924 -5.92 -31.28 53.17
C LEU A 924 -4.51 -31.79 52.90
N ARG A 925 -3.99 -32.68 53.74
CA ARG A 925 -2.66 -33.28 53.57
C ARG A 925 -2.52 -34.00 52.26
N ALA A 926 -3.51 -34.77 51.86
CA ALA A 926 -3.51 -35.47 50.56
C ALA A 926 -3.41 -34.49 49.35
N GLU A 927 -4.05 -33.30 49.45
CA GLU A 927 -3.92 -32.27 48.39
C GLU A 927 -2.50 -31.66 48.33
N LEU A 928 -1.89 -31.40 49.51
CA LEU A 928 -0.52 -30.89 49.59
C LEU A 928 0.49 -31.93 49.02
N ASP A 929 0.31 -33.20 49.35
CA ASP A 929 1.16 -34.28 48.88
C ASP A 929 1.03 -34.45 47.35
N ARG A 930 -0.21 -34.36 46.82
CA ARG A 930 -0.43 -34.36 45.35
C ARG A 930 0.25 -33.19 44.67
N ALA A 931 0.19 -32.00 45.24
CA ALA A 931 0.89 -30.82 44.71
C ALA A 931 2.41 -31.05 44.67
N ARG A 932 2.99 -31.66 45.71
CA ARG A 932 4.41 -31.99 45.80
C ARG A 932 4.82 -32.99 44.73
N GLU A 933 4.06 -34.05 44.55
CA GLU A 933 4.31 -35.05 43.52
C GLU A 933 4.25 -34.47 42.09
N ARG A 934 3.23 -33.66 41.85
CA ARG A 934 3.05 -32.98 40.55
C ARG A 934 4.18 -32.03 40.22
N VAL A 935 4.72 -31.30 41.20
CA VAL A 935 5.91 -30.45 41.02
C VAL A 935 7.12 -31.29 40.57
N ARG A 936 7.36 -32.45 41.19
CA ARG A 936 8.46 -33.35 40.81
C ARG A 936 8.28 -33.87 39.40
N GLU A 937 7.08 -34.31 39.05
CA GLU A 937 6.76 -34.77 37.69
C GLU A 937 7.06 -33.67 36.67
N ILE A 938 6.53 -32.46 36.86
CA ILE A 938 6.73 -31.34 35.96
C ILE A 938 8.23 -30.98 35.86
N ALA A 939 8.93 -30.92 36.98
CA ALA A 939 10.35 -30.62 37.01
C ALA A 939 11.16 -31.68 36.25
N GLY A 940 10.80 -32.96 36.37
CA GLY A 940 11.38 -34.07 35.60
C GLY A 940 11.18 -33.92 34.11
N ARG A 941 9.94 -33.57 33.70
CA ARG A 941 9.64 -33.31 32.27
C ARG A 941 10.39 -32.10 31.74
N ILE A 942 10.50 -31.00 32.49
CA ILE A 942 11.30 -29.84 32.12
C ILE A 942 12.77 -30.22 31.92
N ARG A 943 13.35 -30.99 32.87
CA ARG A 943 14.72 -31.41 32.86
C ARG A 943 15.07 -32.32 31.66
N THR A 944 14.08 -33.07 31.20
CA THR A 944 14.22 -33.94 29.99
C THR A 944 13.91 -33.24 28.68
N GLY A 945 13.53 -31.95 28.72
CA GLY A 945 13.19 -31.18 27.53
C GLY A 945 11.87 -31.57 26.87
N ASP A 946 10.95 -32.20 27.57
CA ASP A 946 9.61 -32.59 27.04
C ASP A 946 8.78 -31.32 26.81
N ILE A 947 8.55 -30.97 25.54
CA ILE A 947 7.75 -29.81 25.13
C ILE A 947 6.50 -30.19 24.33
N ARG A 948 6.02 -31.41 24.48
CA ARG A 948 4.79 -31.83 23.77
C ARG A 948 3.64 -30.89 24.08
N PRO A 949 2.91 -30.41 23.02
CA PRO A 949 1.83 -29.47 23.20
C PRO A 949 0.66 -30.07 23.98
N CYS A 950 -0.11 -29.20 24.64
CA CYS A 950 -1.31 -29.59 25.37
C CYS A 950 -2.56 -28.95 24.72
N PRO A 951 -3.18 -29.59 23.71
CA PRO A 951 -4.28 -29.01 22.94
C PRO A 951 -5.53 -28.72 23.79
N ASP A 952 -5.75 -29.46 24.90
CA ASP A 952 -6.90 -29.26 25.78
C ASP A 952 -6.99 -27.85 26.37
N THR A 953 -5.89 -27.10 26.39
CA THR A 953 -5.84 -25.74 26.94
C THR A 953 -5.87 -24.64 25.87
N CYS A 954 -5.81 -25.01 24.58
CA CYS A 954 -5.73 -24.03 23.49
C CYS A 954 -6.97 -23.13 23.38
N ALA A 955 -8.15 -23.63 23.69
CA ALA A 955 -9.40 -22.88 23.67
C ALA A 955 -9.62 -21.97 24.91
N TRP A 956 -8.79 -22.09 25.95
CA TRP A 956 -8.95 -21.31 27.17
C TRP A 956 -8.43 -19.89 27.01
N ASN A 957 -9.10 -18.91 27.63
CA ASN A 957 -8.70 -17.50 27.66
C ASN A 957 -8.53 -16.83 26.27
N GLY A 958 -9.30 -17.20 25.28
CA GLY A 958 -9.29 -16.53 23.97
C GLY A 958 -8.32 -17.13 22.96
N GLY A 959 -7.85 -18.34 23.17
CA GLY A 959 -7.02 -19.06 22.20
C GLY A 959 -5.53 -19.08 22.54
N CYS A 960 -4.76 -19.73 21.70
CA CYS A 960 -3.31 -19.86 21.83
C CYS A 960 -2.59 -18.76 21.05
N SER A 961 -1.54 -18.16 21.63
CA SER A 961 -0.68 -17.18 20.96
C SER A 961 0.35 -17.81 20.02
N TYR A 962 0.53 -19.14 20.05
CA TYR A 962 1.63 -19.82 19.37
C TYR A 962 1.22 -20.99 18.46
N PRO A 963 0.12 -20.88 17.65
CA PRO A 963 -0.32 -21.99 16.80
C PRO A 963 0.72 -22.32 15.72
N SER A 964 1.46 -21.34 15.23
CA SER A 964 2.51 -21.55 14.21
C SER A 964 3.72 -22.31 14.73
N ILE A 965 3.95 -22.34 16.05
CA ILE A 965 5.05 -23.07 16.68
C ILE A 965 4.62 -24.50 16.98
N CYS A 966 3.47 -24.67 17.67
CA CYS A 966 3.02 -26.02 18.06
C CYS A 966 2.39 -26.82 16.92
N ARG A 967 1.87 -26.15 15.86
CA ARG A 967 1.23 -26.77 14.69
C ARG A 967 0.10 -27.74 15.03
N GLU A 968 -0.54 -27.56 16.18
CA GLU A 968 -1.81 -28.21 16.49
C GLU A 968 -2.94 -27.42 15.86
N GLU A 969 -3.79 -28.10 15.11
CA GLU A 969 -5.07 -27.54 14.64
C GLU A 969 -6.03 -27.55 15.82
N GLY A 970 -6.41 -26.35 16.30
CA GLY A 970 -7.33 -26.15 17.40
C GLY A 970 -8.78 -26.48 17.07
#